data_7ade9a34336fe0e1f251c9135b43c01a
#
_entry.id   7ade9a34336fe0e1f251c9135b43c01a
#
_cell.length_a   1.000
_cell.length_b   1.000
_cell.length_c   1.000
_cell.angle_alpha   90.00
_cell.angle_beta   90.00
_cell.angle_gamma   90.00
#
_symmetry.space_group_name_H-M   'P 1'
#
loop_
_entity.id
_entity.type
_entity.pdbx_description
1 polymer ?
#
loop_
_entity_poly.entity_id
_entity_poly.type
_entity_poly.pdbx_seq_one_letter_code
_entity_poly.pdbx_strand_id
1 'polypeptide(L)'
;MLFSDIEGSTALLNRLGDQYGEALSRQRVVLRTAIAAWHGHEMGTEGDSFYVVFESAGDAIACCLDAQRALAAHDWPGEVPVRVRMGLHSGEPARHEQGYVGLDVHRAARIAAAARGGQVLLSEATRLLAAPRMPAGTSVRDLGFHRLKDIDETEHIYQLAGAGLQEHFPALKTLGTQASLPAPVTPLVGRDDDLEHLCAIVRRQGVRLITLTGTGGVGKTRLALAAAAALGAAFPHGVYFVALASVTDADVMWKTLADSLDVGVDGQPADAVAEYLADRKALLVLDNLEQLAGAATVVATLVADAPQLMVLTTSRRPLHIQGEHEVAVAALDLPDGTDAESVTASGAGRLFVQQAQMVRRDFAITDDNTADVAAILRRLDGLPLAIELAAARLKLLAPRALLARLGRSLSLAGADAGRPSRQQTLRKTVAWSYDLLATDAAQVFRQLSVFSGGCDLEALAAVAMTGAEADEVDPLELAAELQDVSLITVTDGMDGEPRLGMLETIREFAFERLMQDDDLDGARRRHAEHYVAFAEVAGEQLAGPAQLAALDRLETEHDNLRAALSWLLEDPAADSAGQDDRSLLGLRLVQALSAFWYQRGHATEGRRWLQRAMDLASVDGGAPLAGVAHGLGVLMDQQGEAEAARQLFELSLAIGRDLGDLDRQARALNSLGIVHRHLDDIDTARALLEESVAINREIDSFRLSAVLVNLAQLESAAGNLDRAAELAREALERDRARGDLFGAAIDQHTLALIYLRADRATEARGALAEIVDYIASSGNTSMLINSVELAAAISAGLGAASPAARLAGAAETLREESSMRISDQELALIEALLAPVRSTVTADAWDAELSAGRALGQQEATVLMSSVLRDGPGL
;
A
#
# COMPACT_ATOMS: atom_id res chain seq x y z
N MET A 1 -16.97 26.43 -9.43
CA MET A 1 -17.72 25.19 -9.65
C MET A 1 -17.53 24.30 -8.44
N LEU A 2 -18.61 23.75 -7.89
CA LEU A 2 -18.63 22.80 -6.76
C LEU A 2 -19.29 21.52 -7.25
N PHE A 3 -18.62 20.40 -6.99
CA PHE A 3 -19.23 19.07 -7.03
C PHE A 3 -19.28 18.49 -5.63
N SER A 4 -20.38 17.81 -5.29
CA SER A 4 -20.54 17.10 -4.03
C SER A 4 -21.24 15.76 -4.24
N ASP A 5 -20.90 14.79 -3.39
CA ASP A 5 -21.41 13.42 -3.48
C ASP A 5 -21.36 12.74 -2.11
N ILE A 6 -22.25 11.77 -1.82
CA ILE A 6 -22.21 10.99 -0.57
C ILE A 6 -21.13 9.93 -0.68
N GLU A 7 -20.17 9.90 0.25
CA GLU A 7 -19.18 8.83 0.29
C GLU A 7 -19.85 7.49 0.65
N GLY A 8 -19.68 6.49 -0.25
CA GLY A 8 -20.23 5.16 -0.03
C GLY A 8 -21.75 5.13 -0.03
N SER A 9 -22.42 5.89 -0.90
CA SER A 9 -23.89 5.97 -0.99
C SER A 9 -24.55 4.60 -1.11
N THR A 10 -23.94 3.67 -1.83
CA THR A 10 -24.43 2.27 -1.95
C THR A 10 -24.34 1.52 -0.61
N ALA A 11 -23.23 1.67 0.12
CA ALA A 11 -23.10 1.06 1.45
C ALA A 11 -24.07 1.68 2.45
N LEU A 12 -24.31 2.99 2.34
CA LEU A 12 -25.31 3.70 3.13
C LEU A 12 -26.73 3.22 2.82
N LEU A 13 -27.06 2.98 1.54
CA LEU A 13 -28.31 2.39 1.10
C LEU A 13 -28.52 1.01 1.72
N ASN A 14 -27.51 0.15 1.69
CA ASN A 14 -27.59 -1.19 2.26
C ASN A 14 -27.77 -1.17 3.80
N ARG A 15 -27.20 -0.18 4.49
CA ARG A 15 -27.32 -0.03 5.95
C ARG A 15 -28.68 0.54 6.38
N LEU A 16 -29.22 1.49 5.62
CA LEU A 16 -30.47 2.18 5.97
C LEU A 16 -31.72 1.53 5.36
N GLY A 17 -31.57 0.69 4.32
CA GLY A 17 -32.70 0.06 3.64
C GLY A 17 -33.75 1.10 3.23
N ASP A 18 -35.02 0.87 3.68
CA ASP A 18 -36.14 1.76 3.38
C ASP A 18 -35.97 3.19 3.90
N GLN A 19 -35.09 3.44 4.86
CA GLN A 19 -34.80 4.77 5.40
C GLN A 19 -33.82 5.60 4.54
N TYR A 20 -33.17 4.97 3.54
CA TYR A 20 -32.21 5.68 2.66
C TYR A 20 -32.86 6.85 1.90
N GLY A 21 -34.08 6.67 1.39
CA GLY A 21 -34.83 7.75 0.72
C GLY A 21 -35.07 8.97 1.60
N GLU A 22 -35.28 8.76 2.89
CA GLU A 22 -35.41 9.83 3.87
C GLU A 22 -34.06 10.52 4.13
N ALA A 23 -32.96 9.76 4.30
CA ALA A 23 -31.63 10.30 4.46
C ALA A 23 -31.19 11.14 3.26
N LEU A 24 -31.43 10.65 2.03
CA LEU A 24 -31.17 11.38 0.79
C LEU A 24 -31.99 12.69 0.70
N SER A 25 -33.25 12.64 1.06
CA SER A 25 -34.12 13.83 1.07
C SER A 25 -33.64 14.88 2.06
N ARG A 26 -33.22 14.47 3.25
CA ARG A 26 -32.65 15.36 4.28
C ARG A 26 -31.32 15.96 3.82
N GLN A 27 -30.41 15.14 3.25
CA GLN A 27 -29.13 15.62 2.68
C GLN A 27 -29.37 16.70 1.63
N ARG A 28 -30.31 16.50 0.69
CA ARG A 28 -30.68 17.46 -0.33
C ARG A 28 -31.21 18.80 0.25
N VAL A 29 -32.01 18.74 1.30
CA VAL A 29 -32.51 19.95 2.00
C VAL A 29 -31.34 20.72 2.63
N VAL A 30 -30.41 20.03 3.32
CA VAL A 30 -29.24 20.67 3.94
C VAL A 30 -28.39 21.37 2.89
N LEU A 31 -28.03 20.65 1.81
CA LEU A 31 -27.19 21.21 0.75
C LEU A 31 -27.87 22.39 0.04
N ARG A 32 -29.14 22.29 -0.36
CA ARG A 32 -29.88 23.36 -1.01
C ARG A 32 -30.03 24.59 -0.12
N THR A 33 -30.16 24.41 1.19
CA THR A 33 -30.21 25.52 2.14
C THR A 33 -28.88 26.28 2.15
N ALA A 34 -27.75 25.59 2.19
CA ALA A 34 -26.41 26.20 2.14
C ALA A 34 -26.15 26.86 0.77
N ILE A 35 -26.50 26.21 -0.33
CA ILE A 35 -26.34 26.71 -1.70
C ILE A 35 -27.10 28.03 -1.87
N ALA A 36 -28.36 28.09 -1.43
CA ALA A 36 -29.19 29.27 -1.52
C ALA A 36 -28.67 30.43 -0.65
N ALA A 37 -28.16 30.13 0.57
CA ALA A 37 -27.61 31.12 1.49
C ALA A 37 -26.37 31.84 0.92
N TRP A 38 -25.60 31.17 0.07
CA TRP A 38 -24.34 31.65 -0.52
C TRP A 38 -24.43 31.92 -2.03
N HIS A 39 -25.62 32.18 -2.54
CA HIS A 39 -25.87 32.57 -3.95
C HIS A 39 -25.38 31.56 -4.99
N GLY A 40 -25.35 30.26 -4.63
CA GLY A 40 -25.00 29.18 -5.55
C GLY A 40 -26.15 28.87 -6.52
N HIS A 41 -25.82 28.56 -7.76
CA HIS A 41 -26.79 28.13 -8.78
C HIS A 41 -26.63 26.61 -8.99
N GLU A 42 -27.65 25.85 -8.59
CA GLU A 42 -27.74 24.41 -8.86
C GLU A 42 -27.92 24.20 -10.37
N MET A 43 -26.93 23.55 -10.99
CA MET A 43 -26.92 23.24 -12.43
C MET A 43 -27.45 21.85 -12.73
N GLY A 44 -27.32 20.91 -11.79
CA GLY A 44 -27.81 19.55 -11.91
C GLY A 44 -27.70 18.78 -10.60
N THR A 45 -28.55 17.74 -10.46
CA THR A 45 -28.53 16.80 -9.36
C THR A 45 -28.82 15.41 -9.93
N GLU A 46 -27.84 14.51 -9.82
CA GLU A 46 -27.98 13.12 -10.19
C GLU A 46 -27.79 12.24 -8.94
N GLY A 47 -28.83 11.46 -8.57
CA GLY A 47 -28.79 10.66 -7.37
C GLY A 47 -28.57 11.50 -6.11
N ASP A 48 -27.41 11.33 -5.48
CA ASP A 48 -26.91 12.04 -4.31
C ASP A 48 -25.89 13.15 -4.62
N SER A 49 -25.49 13.29 -5.90
CA SER A 49 -24.50 14.24 -6.37
C SER A 49 -25.12 15.59 -6.75
N PHE A 50 -24.41 16.68 -6.44
CA PHE A 50 -24.79 18.05 -6.84
C PHE A 50 -23.68 18.68 -7.69
N TYR A 51 -24.08 19.38 -8.76
CA TYR A 51 -23.26 20.31 -9.50
C TYR A 51 -23.78 21.75 -9.31
N VAL A 52 -22.95 22.61 -8.74
CA VAL A 52 -23.30 23.99 -8.38
C VAL A 52 -22.24 24.96 -8.89
N VAL A 53 -22.69 26.12 -9.40
CA VAL A 53 -21.81 27.18 -9.89
C VAL A 53 -21.98 28.42 -9.02
N PHE A 54 -20.88 29.10 -8.71
CA PHE A 54 -20.84 30.36 -7.96
C PHE A 54 -20.12 31.44 -8.77
N GLU A 55 -20.54 32.67 -8.60
CA GLU A 55 -19.83 33.84 -9.16
C GLU A 55 -18.59 34.22 -8.33
N SER A 56 -18.52 33.74 -7.06
CA SER A 56 -17.46 34.05 -6.11
C SER A 56 -16.87 32.74 -5.52
N ALA A 57 -15.54 32.59 -5.58
CA ALA A 57 -14.83 31.50 -4.94
C ALA A 57 -14.96 31.55 -3.40
N GLY A 58 -15.05 32.77 -2.81
CA GLY A 58 -15.29 32.96 -1.38
C GLY A 58 -16.65 32.43 -0.93
N ASP A 59 -17.71 32.72 -1.70
CA ASP A 59 -19.08 32.26 -1.43
C ASP A 59 -19.16 30.71 -1.56
N ALA A 60 -18.47 30.14 -2.54
CA ALA A 60 -18.40 28.70 -2.72
C ALA A 60 -17.74 28.00 -1.50
N ILE A 61 -16.65 28.56 -0.96
CA ILE A 61 -15.99 28.07 0.24
C ILE A 61 -16.89 28.20 1.46
N ALA A 62 -17.54 29.34 1.64
CA ALA A 62 -18.48 29.58 2.74
C ALA A 62 -19.69 28.62 2.68
N CYS A 63 -20.21 28.34 1.50
CA CYS A 63 -21.23 27.32 1.26
C CYS A 63 -20.78 25.93 1.71
N CYS A 64 -19.57 25.50 1.33
CA CYS A 64 -19.03 24.21 1.74
C CYS A 64 -18.85 24.09 3.26
N LEU A 65 -18.39 25.15 3.93
CA LEU A 65 -18.24 25.20 5.37
C LEU A 65 -19.58 25.02 6.09
N ASP A 66 -20.57 25.81 5.70
CA ASP A 66 -21.90 25.75 6.31
C ASP A 66 -22.60 24.43 6.02
N ALA A 67 -22.46 23.90 4.80
CA ALA A 67 -22.99 22.60 4.44
C ALA A 67 -22.38 21.47 5.27
N GLN A 68 -21.05 21.41 5.40
CA GLN A 68 -20.39 20.36 6.18
C GLN A 68 -20.73 20.44 7.68
N ARG A 69 -20.80 21.64 8.24
CA ARG A 69 -21.23 21.84 9.63
C ARG A 69 -22.68 21.39 9.86
N ALA A 70 -23.57 21.74 8.93
CA ALA A 70 -24.96 21.35 9.01
C ALA A 70 -25.14 19.83 8.84
N LEU A 71 -24.38 19.19 7.94
CA LEU A 71 -24.38 17.72 7.76
C LEU A 71 -23.86 16.99 9.01
N ALA A 72 -22.80 17.53 9.64
CA ALA A 72 -22.21 16.94 10.85
C ALA A 72 -23.13 17.09 12.08
N ALA A 73 -23.92 18.17 12.15
CA ALA A 73 -24.85 18.43 13.25
C ALA A 73 -26.24 17.82 13.05
N HIS A 74 -26.50 17.14 11.91
CA HIS A 74 -27.83 16.65 11.56
C HIS A 74 -28.11 15.28 12.19
N ASP A 75 -29.35 15.08 12.69
CA ASP A 75 -29.82 13.79 13.19
C ASP A 75 -30.24 12.90 12.02
N TRP A 76 -29.44 11.91 11.72
CA TRP A 76 -29.65 11.00 10.59
C TRP A 76 -30.50 9.79 10.95
N PRO A 77 -31.35 9.28 10.01
CA PRO A 77 -32.10 8.06 10.21
C PRO A 77 -31.17 6.89 10.59
N GLY A 78 -31.60 6.06 11.54
CA GLY A 78 -30.83 4.91 12.00
C GLY A 78 -29.51 5.25 12.71
N GLU A 79 -29.29 6.50 13.13
CA GLU A 79 -28.06 7.01 13.75
C GLU A 79 -26.80 6.84 12.87
N VAL A 80 -26.97 6.63 11.55
CA VAL A 80 -25.90 6.45 10.59
C VAL A 80 -25.53 7.80 9.95
N PRO A 81 -24.34 8.36 10.19
CA PRO A 81 -23.97 9.65 9.66
C PRO A 81 -23.83 9.64 8.13
N VAL A 82 -24.45 10.59 7.46
CA VAL A 82 -24.28 10.81 6.01
C VAL A 82 -23.10 11.74 5.78
N ARG A 83 -22.04 11.24 5.19
CA ARG A 83 -20.81 11.97 4.94
C ARG A 83 -20.72 12.36 3.46
N VAL A 84 -20.62 13.66 3.20
CA VAL A 84 -20.58 14.22 1.84
C VAL A 84 -19.15 14.70 1.53
N ARG A 85 -18.58 14.25 0.42
CA ARG A 85 -17.33 14.76 -0.13
C ARG A 85 -17.59 15.92 -1.06
N MET A 86 -16.70 16.92 -1.07
CA MET A 86 -16.86 18.15 -1.85
C MET A 86 -15.56 18.55 -2.57
N GLY A 87 -15.66 19.00 -3.82
CA GLY A 87 -14.52 19.51 -4.59
C GLY A 87 -14.84 20.81 -5.28
N LEU A 88 -13.94 21.79 -5.16
CA LEU A 88 -14.04 23.11 -5.72
C LEU A 88 -12.95 23.38 -6.75
N HIS A 89 -13.35 23.81 -7.96
CA HIS A 89 -12.44 24.33 -8.97
C HIS A 89 -12.96 25.65 -9.56
N SER A 90 -12.05 26.56 -9.89
CA SER A 90 -12.34 27.85 -10.55
C SER A 90 -11.66 27.88 -11.90
N GLY A 91 -12.46 28.10 -12.96
CA GLY A 91 -12.00 28.15 -14.35
C GLY A 91 -13.02 28.81 -15.25
N GLU A 92 -12.80 28.74 -16.55
CA GLU A 92 -13.62 29.36 -17.59
C GLU A 92 -14.31 28.31 -18.49
N PRO A 93 -15.34 27.60 -18.01
CA PRO A 93 -16.03 26.59 -18.78
C PRO A 93 -16.85 27.21 -19.93
N ALA A 94 -16.97 26.48 -21.03
CA ALA A 94 -17.82 26.92 -22.14
C ALA A 94 -19.31 26.78 -21.78
N ARG A 95 -20.13 27.81 -22.15
CA ARG A 95 -21.57 27.78 -21.95
C ARG A 95 -22.26 27.01 -23.07
N HIS A 96 -23.08 26.00 -22.69
CA HIS A 96 -23.91 25.22 -23.61
C HIS A 96 -25.39 25.40 -23.28
N GLU A 97 -26.31 24.93 -24.13
CA GLU A 97 -27.77 25.13 -23.98
C GLU A 97 -28.33 24.66 -22.64
N GLN A 98 -27.75 23.63 -22.04
CA GLN A 98 -28.22 23.05 -20.77
C GLN A 98 -27.23 23.21 -19.60
N GLY A 99 -26.22 24.10 -19.69
CA GLY A 99 -25.28 24.32 -18.60
C GLY A 99 -23.88 24.73 -19.06
N TYR A 100 -22.88 24.29 -18.29
CA TYR A 100 -21.45 24.49 -18.56
C TYR A 100 -20.76 23.18 -18.90
N VAL A 101 -19.88 23.22 -19.91
CA VAL A 101 -19.11 22.07 -20.38
C VAL A 101 -17.63 22.47 -20.55
N GLY A 102 -16.75 21.50 -20.50
CA GLY A 102 -15.31 21.71 -20.72
C GLY A 102 -14.45 21.10 -19.62
N LEU A 103 -13.13 21.13 -19.83
CA LEU A 103 -12.14 20.50 -18.96
C LEU A 103 -12.25 20.96 -17.49
N ASP A 104 -12.57 22.24 -17.25
CA ASP A 104 -12.70 22.79 -15.89
C ASP A 104 -13.89 22.21 -15.12
N VAL A 105 -14.97 21.80 -15.80
CA VAL A 105 -16.11 21.12 -15.18
C VAL A 105 -15.68 19.71 -14.75
N HIS A 106 -14.99 18.99 -15.65
CA HIS A 106 -14.41 17.67 -15.32
C HIS A 106 -13.39 17.76 -14.18
N ARG A 107 -12.51 18.78 -14.20
CA ARG A 107 -11.53 19.01 -13.14
C ARG A 107 -12.19 19.19 -11.76
N ALA A 108 -13.26 19.97 -11.66
CA ALA A 108 -14.04 20.14 -10.44
C ALA A 108 -14.65 18.81 -9.94
N ALA A 109 -15.22 18.02 -10.87
CA ALA A 109 -15.79 16.71 -10.55
C ALA A 109 -14.72 15.72 -10.06
N ARG A 110 -13.53 15.71 -10.70
CA ARG A 110 -12.41 14.82 -10.30
C ARG A 110 -11.83 15.22 -8.95
N ILE A 111 -11.74 16.51 -8.63
CA ILE A 111 -11.33 16.98 -7.30
C ILE A 111 -12.32 16.49 -6.24
N ALA A 112 -13.63 16.56 -6.48
CA ALA A 112 -14.65 16.03 -5.58
C ALA A 112 -14.54 14.51 -5.40
N ALA A 113 -14.30 13.77 -6.48
CA ALA A 113 -14.14 12.32 -6.46
C ALA A 113 -12.92 11.87 -5.65
N ALA A 114 -11.85 12.69 -5.62
CA ALA A 114 -10.63 12.41 -4.84
C ALA A 114 -10.83 12.63 -3.33
N ALA A 115 -11.85 13.36 -2.91
CA ALA A 115 -12.12 13.68 -1.50
C ALA A 115 -12.69 12.48 -0.73
N ARG A 116 -12.56 12.53 0.60
CA ARG A 116 -13.20 11.63 1.56
C ARG A 116 -14.51 12.26 2.10
N GLY A 117 -15.40 11.46 2.64
CA GLY A 117 -16.64 11.93 3.23
C GLY A 117 -16.41 12.91 4.39
N GLY A 118 -16.97 14.11 4.29
CA GLY A 118 -16.71 15.23 5.21
C GLY A 118 -15.54 16.13 4.78
N GLN A 119 -14.76 15.74 3.75
CA GLN A 119 -13.63 16.52 3.25
C GLN A 119 -14.06 17.51 2.17
N VAL A 120 -13.45 18.70 2.17
CA VAL A 120 -13.60 19.71 1.13
C VAL A 120 -12.24 19.98 0.50
N LEU A 121 -12.10 19.70 -0.80
CA LEU A 121 -10.87 19.90 -1.58
C LEU A 121 -11.00 21.12 -2.50
N LEU A 122 -9.88 21.81 -2.68
CA LEU A 122 -9.76 23.02 -3.51
C LEU A 122 -8.63 22.85 -4.52
N SER A 123 -8.84 23.30 -5.76
CA SER A 123 -7.71 23.52 -6.67
C SER A 123 -6.91 24.77 -6.27
N GLU A 124 -5.70 24.90 -6.78
CA GLU A 124 -4.88 26.12 -6.58
C GLU A 124 -5.58 27.38 -7.11
N ALA A 125 -6.21 27.30 -8.28
CA ALA A 125 -6.98 28.41 -8.83
C ALA A 125 -8.07 28.90 -7.87
N THR A 126 -8.83 27.99 -7.26
CA THR A 126 -9.86 28.34 -6.27
C THR A 126 -9.25 28.95 -5.02
N ARG A 127 -8.16 28.37 -4.51
CA ARG A 127 -7.44 28.90 -3.33
C ARG A 127 -6.95 30.33 -3.54
N LEU A 128 -6.34 30.60 -4.68
CA LEU A 128 -5.82 31.93 -5.01
C LEU A 128 -6.94 32.97 -5.16
N LEU A 129 -8.03 32.62 -5.85
CA LEU A 129 -9.17 33.50 -6.04
C LEU A 129 -9.96 33.77 -4.75
N ALA A 130 -10.02 32.80 -3.85
CA ALA A 130 -10.71 32.92 -2.57
C ALA A 130 -9.87 33.63 -1.50
N ALA A 131 -8.55 33.71 -1.62
CA ALA A 131 -7.63 34.22 -0.60
C ALA A 131 -8.05 35.62 -0.03
N PRO A 132 -8.51 36.59 -0.83
CA PRO A 132 -8.96 37.89 -0.31
C PRO A 132 -10.28 37.87 0.47
N ARG A 133 -11.06 36.78 0.35
CA ARG A 133 -12.43 36.63 0.91
C ARG A 133 -12.59 35.32 1.67
N MET A 134 -11.50 34.77 2.22
CA MET A 134 -11.56 33.57 3.06
C MET A 134 -12.41 33.87 4.32
N PRO A 135 -13.36 32.98 4.66
CA PRO A 135 -14.14 33.13 5.89
C PRO A 135 -13.23 33.12 7.14
N ALA A 136 -13.59 33.93 8.12
CA ALA A 136 -12.81 34.06 9.35
C ALA A 136 -12.73 32.69 10.11
N GLY A 137 -11.54 32.35 10.60
CA GLY A 137 -11.31 31.09 11.32
C GLY A 137 -11.16 29.86 10.42
N THR A 138 -10.95 30.07 9.13
CA THR A 138 -10.60 28.97 8.20
C THR A 138 -9.16 29.07 7.74
N SER A 139 -8.57 27.94 7.46
CA SER A 139 -7.23 27.78 6.88
C SER A 139 -7.27 26.77 5.74
N VAL A 140 -6.19 26.73 4.98
CA VAL A 140 -6.06 25.82 3.85
C VAL A 140 -4.80 25.00 4.06
N ARG A 141 -4.94 23.67 4.13
CA ARG A 141 -3.84 22.72 4.22
C ARG A 141 -3.42 22.33 2.81
N ASP A 142 -2.13 22.42 2.53
CA ASP A 142 -1.54 21.92 1.30
C ASP A 142 -1.46 20.39 1.33
N LEU A 143 -2.02 19.73 0.32
CA LEU A 143 -1.96 18.28 0.16
C LEU A 143 -0.97 17.86 -0.95
N GLY A 144 -0.37 18.83 -1.65
CA GLY A 144 0.59 18.58 -2.72
C GLY A 144 -0.04 18.40 -4.11
N PHE A 145 0.78 17.95 -5.05
CA PHE A 145 0.37 17.70 -6.42
C PHE A 145 -0.21 16.29 -6.59
N HIS A 146 -1.37 16.21 -7.23
CA HIS A 146 -2.09 14.98 -7.49
C HIS A 146 -2.45 14.85 -8.95
N ARG A 147 -2.35 13.64 -9.50
CA ARG A 147 -2.88 13.33 -10.81
C ARG A 147 -4.34 12.92 -10.65
N LEU A 148 -5.22 13.71 -11.21
CA LEU A 148 -6.64 13.39 -11.21
C LEU A 148 -6.96 12.51 -12.42
N LYS A 149 -7.90 11.59 -12.27
CA LYS A 149 -8.32 10.70 -13.33
C LYS A 149 -8.78 11.51 -14.56
N ASP A 150 -8.35 11.12 -15.76
CA ASP A 150 -8.69 11.75 -17.06
C ASP A 150 -8.26 13.23 -17.19
N ILE A 151 -7.25 13.66 -16.39
CA ILE A 151 -6.62 14.98 -16.49
C ILE A 151 -5.12 14.77 -16.63
N ASP A 152 -4.57 15.14 -17.78
CA ASP A 152 -3.15 14.92 -18.12
C ASP A 152 -2.19 15.74 -17.24
N GLU A 153 -2.66 16.90 -16.74
CA GLU A 153 -1.89 17.79 -15.90
C GLU A 153 -2.07 17.45 -14.42
N THR A 154 -0.97 17.52 -13.66
CA THR A 154 -1.04 17.39 -12.19
C THR A 154 -1.70 18.63 -11.57
N GLU A 155 -2.67 18.41 -10.69
CA GLU A 155 -3.35 19.46 -9.94
C GLU A 155 -2.75 19.62 -8.53
N HIS A 156 -2.48 20.86 -8.14
CA HIS A 156 -2.14 21.18 -6.77
C HIS A 156 -3.42 21.23 -5.94
N ILE A 157 -3.59 20.29 -5.02
CA ILE A 157 -4.81 20.11 -4.23
C ILE A 157 -4.60 20.63 -2.80
N TYR A 158 -5.60 21.30 -2.31
CA TYR A 158 -5.64 21.86 -0.97
C TYR A 158 -6.89 21.38 -0.23
N GLN A 159 -6.77 21.16 1.08
CA GLN A 159 -7.89 20.82 1.96
C GLN A 159 -8.34 22.08 2.72
N LEU A 160 -9.64 22.34 2.74
CA LEU A 160 -10.22 23.34 3.61
C LEU A 160 -10.26 22.84 5.05
N ALA A 161 -9.73 23.62 5.98
CA ALA A 161 -9.72 23.35 7.42
C ALA A 161 -10.36 24.50 8.19
N GLY A 162 -10.98 24.21 9.34
CA GLY A 162 -11.61 25.21 10.17
C GLY A 162 -12.46 24.62 11.29
N ALA A 163 -12.84 25.46 12.25
CA ALA A 163 -13.64 25.03 13.40
C ALA A 163 -14.95 24.32 12.97
N GLY A 164 -15.17 23.12 13.48
CA GLY A 164 -16.32 22.28 13.17
C GLY A 164 -16.17 21.40 11.93
N LEU A 165 -15.00 21.39 11.29
CA LEU A 165 -14.66 20.43 10.24
C LEU A 165 -13.71 19.36 10.79
N GLN A 166 -13.79 18.17 10.21
CA GLN A 166 -12.77 17.13 10.42
C GLN A 166 -11.46 17.59 9.77
N GLU A 167 -10.33 17.46 10.48
CA GLU A 167 -9.03 17.96 10.00
C GLU A 167 -8.16 16.85 9.40
N HIS A 168 -8.29 15.62 9.88
CA HIS A 168 -7.46 14.49 9.45
C HIS A 168 -8.28 13.51 8.64
N PHE A 169 -7.79 13.17 7.45
CA PHE A 169 -8.39 12.22 6.53
C PHE A 169 -7.33 11.25 6.01
N PRO A 170 -7.71 10.03 5.63
CA PRO A 170 -6.83 9.14 4.86
C PRO A 170 -6.36 9.80 3.55
N ALA A 171 -5.35 9.23 2.90
CA ALA A 171 -4.85 9.71 1.61
C ALA A 171 -5.98 9.89 0.58
N LEU A 172 -5.80 10.85 -0.34
CA LEU A 172 -6.79 11.15 -1.37
C LEU A 172 -6.97 9.96 -2.32
N LYS A 173 -8.18 9.81 -2.86
CA LYS A 173 -8.49 8.82 -3.91
C LYS A 173 -8.08 9.38 -5.27
N THR A 174 -6.80 9.41 -5.60
CA THR A 174 -6.28 9.90 -6.88
C THR A 174 -5.63 8.77 -7.67
N LEU A 175 -5.66 8.83 -9.00
CA LEU A 175 -4.92 7.91 -9.86
C LEU A 175 -3.43 8.21 -9.74
N GLY A 176 -2.68 7.24 -9.22
CA GLY A 176 -1.26 7.41 -8.99
C GLY A 176 -1.00 8.60 -8.07
N THR A 177 -1.03 8.39 -6.78
CA THR A 177 -0.25 9.25 -5.91
C THR A 177 1.14 9.32 -6.51
N GLN A 178 1.54 10.49 -7.00
CA GLN A 178 2.96 10.81 -7.00
C GLN A 178 3.39 10.41 -5.61
N ALA A 179 4.21 9.39 -5.51
CA ALA A 179 4.63 8.66 -4.32
C ALA A 179 4.23 9.39 -3.06
N SER A 180 3.61 8.70 -2.14
CA SER A 180 3.46 9.20 -0.79
C SER A 180 4.87 9.41 -0.23
N LEU A 181 5.43 10.57 -0.53
CA LEU A 181 6.63 11.02 0.19
C LEU A 181 6.21 11.04 1.64
N PRO A 182 6.89 10.32 2.54
CA PRO A 182 6.60 10.37 3.96
C PRO A 182 6.52 11.85 4.37
N ALA A 183 5.36 12.28 4.86
CA ALA A 183 5.16 13.68 5.25
C ALA A 183 6.11 13.96 6.44
N PRO A 184 7.06 14.89 6.32
CA PRO A 184 7.96 15.18 7.43
C PRO A 184 7.14 15.80 8.57
N VAL A 185 7.21 15.19 9.76
CA VAL A 185 6.55 15.69 10.98
C VAL A 185 7.06 17.08 11.39
N THR A 186 8.30 17.42 11.01
CA THR A 186 8.95 18.70 11.32
C THR A 186 9.65 19.28 10.09
N PRO A 187 9.71 20.62 9.94
CA PRO A 187 10.40 21.25 8.81
C PRO A 187 11.91 20.92 8.80
N LEU A 188 12.52 20.99 7.63
CA LEU A 188 13.96 20.87 7.46
C LEU A 188 14.63 22.14 8.01
N VAL A 189 15.63 22.01 8.87
CA VAL A 189 16.29 23.13 9.56
C VAL A 189 17.79 23.15 9.24
N GLY A 190 18.30 24.32 8.90
CA GLY A 190 19.74 24.56 8.70
C GLY A 190 20.31 23.83 7.48
N ARG A 191 19.50 23.59 6.44
CA ARG A 191 19.87 22.85 5.24
C ARG A 191 19.42 23.57 3.95
N ASP A 192 19.13 24.85 4.04
CA ASP A 192 18.58 25.62 2.92
C ASP A 192 19.55 25.62 1.74
N ASP A 193 20.85 25.86 1.98
CA ASP A 193 21.91 25.85 0.98
C ASP A 193 22.16 24.44 0.42
N ASP A 194 22.15 23.40 1.25
CA ASP A 194 22.28 22.00 0.82
C ASP A 194 21.11 21.60 -0.10
N LEU A 195 19.90 22.00 0.24
CA LEU A 195 18.69 21.76 -0.56
C LEU A 195 18.76 22.47 -1.90
N GLU A 196 19.12 23.76 -1.91
CA GLU A 196 19.28 24.53 -3.13
C GLU A 196 20.36 23.93 -4.03
N HIS A 197 21.50 23.55 -3.46
CA HIS A 197 22.62 22.92 -4.17
C HIS A 197 22.18 21.58 -4.79
N LEU A 198 21.53 20.71 -4.03
CA LEU A 198 21.03 19.43 -4.50
C LEU A 198 20.02 19.60 -5.64
N CYS A 199 19.04 20.51 -5.47
CA CYS A 199 18.08 20.83 -6.51
C CYS A 199 18.75 21.40 -7.78
N ALA A 200 19.83 22.17 -7.66
CA ALA A 200 20.60 22.67 -8.79
C ALA A 200 21.31 21.55 -9.53
N ILE A 201 21.88 20.55 -8.81
CA ILE A 201 22.53 19.38 -9.43
C ILE A 201 21.50 18.54 -10.21
N VAL A 202 20.33 18.25 -9.62
CA VAL A 202 19.25 17.48 -10.28
C VAL A 202 18.80 18.14 -11.59
N ARG A 203 18.80 19.47 -11.67
CA ARG A 203 18.41 20.21 -12.88
C ARG A 203 19.51 20.27 -13.96
N ARG A 204 20.72 19.79 -13.69
CA ARG A 204 21.81 19.80 -14.70
C ARG A 204 21.56 18.75 -15.78
N GLN A 205 21.78 19.11 -17.02
CA GLN A 205 21.72 18.17 -18.13
C GLN A 205 22.79 17.07 -17.99
N GLY A 206 22.37 15.81 -18.17
CA GLY A 206 23.27 14.66 -18.12
C GLY A 206 23.46 14.04 -16.75
N VAL A 207 22.98 14.64 -15.67
CA VAL A 207 22.96 14.02 -14.34
C VAL A 207 21.71 13.14 -14.23
N ARG A 208 21.91 11.85 -13.90
CA ARG A 208 20.81 10.89 -13.77
C ARG A 208 20.88 10.05 -12.50
N LEU A 209 22.01 10.05 -11.82
CA LEU A 209 22.20 9.34 -10.56
C LEU A 209 22.93 10.25 -9.57
N ILE A 210 22.33 10.46 -8.42
CA ILE A 210 22.92 11.21 -7.30
C ILE A 210 22.86 10.33 -6.06
N THR A 211 23.99 10.20 -5.39
CA THR A 211 24.10 9.48 -4.11
C THR A 211 24.42 10.48 -2.99
N LEU A 212 23.48 10.61 -2.05
CA LEU A 212 23.70 11.34 -0.81
C LEU A 212 24.50 10.46 0.14
N THR A 213 25.77 10.81 0.37
CA THR A 213 26.65 10.06 1.26
C THR A 213 26.80 10.76 2.62
N GLY A 214 27.08 9.99 3.66
CA GLY A 214 27.34 10.55 5.00
C GLY A 214 27.01 9.59 6.12
N THR A 215 27.39 9.96 7.35
CA THR A 215 27.18 9.14 8.54
C THR A 215 25.69 8.96 8.87
N GLY A 216 25.37 7.89 9.62
CA GLY A 216 24.00 7.70 10.17
C GLY A 216 23.59 8.90 11.02
N GLY A 217 22.32 9.29 10.96
CA GLY A 217 21.77 10.40 11.73
C GLY A 217 22.14 11.81 11.27
N VAL A 218 22.85 11.97 10.12
CA VAL A 218 23.22 13.27 9.55
C VAL A 218 22.09 13.96 8.78
N GLY A 219 20.98 13.23 8.48
CA GLY A 219 19.80 13.80 7.83
C GLY A 219 19.73 13.59 6.31
N LYS A 220 20.42 12.56 5.74
CA LYS A 220 20.36 12.21 4.31
C LYS A 220 18.95 12.02 3.80
N THR A 221 18.17 11.15 4.46
CA THR A 221 16.76 10.85 4.11
C THR A 221 15.89 12.10 4.15
N ARG A 222 16.04 12.95 5.17
CA ARG A 222 15.28 14.21 5.27
C ARG A 222 15.62 15.19 4.15
N LEU A 223 16.91 15.30 3.77
CA LEU A 223 17.33 16.14 2.66
C LEU A 223 16.82 15.59 1.32
N ALA A 224 16.87 14.26 1.11
CA ALA A 224 16.33 13.61 -0.08
C ALA A 224 14.84 13.85 -0.24
N LEU A 225 14.05 13.68 0.83
CA LEU A 225 12.60 13.92 0.85
C LEU A 225 12.27 15.40 0.58
N ALA A 226 13.00 16.34 1.19
CA ALA A 226 12.81 17.77 0.94
C ALA A 226 13.12 18.15 -0.51
N ALA A 227 14.21 17.60 -1.08
CA ALA A 227 14.57 17.81 -2.48
C ALA A 227 13.51 17.20 -3.42
N ALA A 228 13.04 15.99 -3.13
CA ALA A 228 12.00 15.31 -3.88
C ALA A 228 10.70 16.14 -3.91
N ALA A 229 10.29 16.68 -2.76
CA ALA A 229 9.12 17.57 -2.66
C ALA A 229 9.31 18.87 -3.47
N ALA A 230 10.49 19.50 -3.38
CA ALA A 230 10.81 20.73 -4.10
C ALA A 230 10.94 20.56 -5.62
N LEU A 231 11.22 19.34 -6.07
CA LEU A 231 11.44 19.00 -7.48
C LEU A 231 10.22 18.36 -8.15
N GLY A 232 9.15 18.07 -7.44
CA GLY A 232 7.98 17.35 -7.94
C GLY A 232 7.46 17.86 -9.28
N ALA A 233 7.35 19.19 -9.44
CA ALA A 233 6.89 19.81 -10.68
C ALA A 233 7.82 19.59 -11.90
N ALA A 234 9.08 19.17 -11.69
CA ALA A 234 10.04 18.91 -12.78
C ALA A 234 9.92 17.48 -13.33
N PHE A 235 9.19 16.60 -12.64
CA PHE A 235 9.03 15.18 -12.98
C PHE A 235 7.56 14.85 -13.26
N PRO A 236 7.07 15.06 -14.47
CA PRO A 236 5.64 14.91 -14.82
C PRO A 236 5.13 13.47 -14.65
N HIS A 237 6.01 12.47 -14.68
CA HIS A 237 5.62 11.06 -14.50
C HIS A 237 5.78 10.56 -13.05
N GLY A 238 6.04 11.48 -12.09
CA GLY A 238 5.98 11.19 -10.67
C GLY A 238 7.33 11.26 -9.95
N VAL A 239 7.21 11.31 -8.61
CA VAL A 239 8.32 11.18 -7.67
C VAL A 239 8.01 9.99 -6.78
N TYR A 240 8.89 9.02 -6.71
CA TYR A 240 8.70 7.76 -6.00
C TYR A 240 9.72 7.63 -4.87
N PHE A 241 9.24 7.26 -3.68
CA PHE A 241 10.10 6.98 -2.53
C PHE A 241 10.06 5.50 -2.17
N VAL A 242 11.21 4.89 -2.07
CA VAL A 242 11.34 3.46 -1.73
C VAL A 242 12.30 3.32 -0.55
N ALA A 243 11.75 2.86 0.57
CA ALA A 243 12.52 2.53 1.77
C ALA A 243 13.10 1.12 1.64
N LEU A 244 14.41 0.99 1.70
CA LEU A 244 15.14 -0.28 1.49
C LEU A 244 15.86 -0.78 2.75
N ALA A 245 15.53 -0.22 3.91
CA ALA A 245 16.19 -0.58 5.18
C ALA A 245 15.99 -2.06 5.57
N SER A 246 14.86 -2.65 5.22
CA SER A 246 14.50 -4.05 5.49
C SER A 246 14.87 -5.02 4.35
N VAL A 247 15.32 -4.49 3.20
CA VAL A 247 15.64 -5.27 1.99
C VAL A 247 17.08 -5.74 2.03
N THR A 248 17.30 -7.05 1.85
CA THR A 248 18.63 -7.67 1.99
C THR A 248 19.23 -8.16 0.67
N ASP A 249 18.43 -8.35 -0.38
CA ASP A 249 18.89 -8.84 -1.66
C ASP A 249 18.29 -8.10 -2.88
N ALA A 250 18.91 -8.27 -4.05
CA ALA A 250 18.56 -7.57 -5.28
C ALA A 250 17.19 -7.97 -5.84
N ASP A 251 16.76 -9.22 -5.69
CA ASP A 251 15.49 -9.70 -6.23
C ASP A 251 14.31 -9.12 -5.45
N VAL A 252 14.45 -9.06 -4.11
CA VAL A 252 13.47 -8.38 -3.24
C VAL A 252 13.44 -6.87 -3.54
N MET A 253 14.58 -6.25 -3.86
CA MET A 253 14.63 -4.84 -4.27
C MET A 253 13.82 -4.59 -5.54
N TRP A 254 13.97 -5.41 -6.58
CA TRP A 254 13.19 -5.28 -7.82
C TRP A 254 11.68 -5.35 -7.56
N LYS A 255 11.27 -6.26 -6.68
CA LYS A 255 9.87 -6.37 -6.30
C LYS A 255 9.40 -5.16 -5.51
N THR A 256 10.15 -4.72 -4.49
CA THR A 256 9.81 -3.52 -3.71
C THR A 256 9.69 -2.28 -4.61
N LEU A 257 10.50 -2.22 -5.67
CA LEU A 257 10.39 -1.19 -6.71
C LEU A 257 9.08 -1.32 -7.49
N ALA A 258 8.74 -2.51 -7.97
CA ALA A 258 7.49 -2.75 -8.69
C ALA A 258 6.27 -2.39 -7.84
N ASP A 259 6.23 -2.83 -6.58
CA ASP A 259 5.16 -2.52 -5.63
C ASP A 259 5.05 -1.00 -5.36
N SER A 260 6.19 -0.31 -5.20
CA SER A 260 6.22 1.14 -4.96
C SER A 260 5.83 1.96 -6.20
N LEU A 261 5.98 1.41 -7.38
CA LEU A 261 5.60 2.02 -8.66
C LEU A 261 4.19 1.63 -9.10
N ASP A 262 3.50 0.75 -8.35
CA ASP A 262 2.19 0.17 -8.68
C ASP A 262 2.22 -0.53 -10.06
N VAL A 263 3.30 -1.28 -10.30
CA VAL A 263 3.51 -2.02 -11.55
C VAL A 263 3.15 -3.49 -11.35
N GLY A 264 2.18 -3.97 -12.10
CA GLY A 264 1.85 -5.40 -12.14
C GLY A 264 3.05 -6.21 -12.67
N VAL A 265 3.42 -7.29 -11.96
CA VAL A 265 4.57 -8.11 -12.33
C VAL A 265 4.09 -9.42 -12.93
N ASP A 266 4.04 -9.47 -14.26
CA ASP A 266 3.89 -10.72 -15.00
C ASP A 266 5.26 -11.13 -15.59
N GLY A 267 6.02 -11.94 -14.85
CA GLY A 267 7.37 -12.35 -15.23
C GLY A 267 8.46 -11.89 -14.25
N GLN A 268 9.59 -11.41 -14.76
CA GLN A 268 10.66 -10.90 -13.90
C GLN A 268 10.35 -9.46 -13.47
N PRO A 269 10.32 -9.15 -12.16
CA PRO A 269 10.06 -7.80 -11.68
C PRO A 269 10.99 -6.73 -12.28
N ALA A 270 12.23 -7.12 -12.60
CA ALA A 270 13.21 -6.23 -13.25
C ALA A 270 12.74 -5.75 -14.63
N ASP A 271 12.21 -6.66 -15.45
CA ASP A 271 11.76 -6.34 -16.81
C ASP A 271 10.52 -5.42 -16.77
N ALA A 272 9.56 -5.70 -15.88
CA ALA A 272 8.36 -4.89 -15.71
C ALA A 272 8.67 -3.46 -15.22
N VAL A 273 9.57 -3.31 -14.24
CA VAL A 273 10.02 -2.01 -13.75
C VAL A 273 10.80 -1.24 -14.84
N ALA A 274 11.66 -1.93 -15.60
CA ALA A 274 12.42 -1.32 -16.68
C ALA A 274 11.50 -0.82 -17.80
N GLU A 275 10.53 -1.61 -18.23
CA GLU A 275 9.53 -1.26 -19.23
C GLU A 275 8.66 -0.08 -18.77
N TYR A 276 8.18 -0.12 -17.53
CA TYR A 276 7.39 0.97 -16.95
C TYR A 276 8.15 2.30 -16.92
N LEU A 277 9.45 2.28 -16.62
CA LEU A 277 10.27 3.49 -16.47
C LEU A 277 10.93 3.96 -17.78
N ALA A 278 11.00 3.15 -18.84
CA ALA A 278 11.78 3.39 -20.06
C ALA A 278 11.56 4.78 -20.69
N ASP A 279 10.30 5.20 -20.82
CA ASP A 279 9.90 6.47 -21.43
C ASP A 279 9.44 7.52 -20.42
N ARG A 280 9.58 7.26 -19.11
CA ARG A 280 9.05 8.13 -18.05
C ARG A 280 10.10 9.07 -17.48
N LYS A 281 9.78 10.35 -17.48
CA LYS A 281 10.57 11.37 -16.77
C LYS A 281 10.13 11.42 -15.30
N ALA A 282 10.70 10.54 -14.48
CA ALA A 282 10.36 10.35 -13.07
C ALA A 282 11.58 10.58 -12.16
N LEU A 283 11.34 10.87 -10.88
CA LEU A 283 12.35 10.89 -9.83
C LEU A 283 12.13 9.69 -8.89
N LEU A 284 13.13 8.83 -8.80
CA LEU A 284 13.13 7.68 -7.90
C LEU A 284 14.08 7.93 -6.73
N VAL A 285 13.54 7.99 -5.51
CA VAL A 285 14.31 8.16 -4.28
C VAL A 285 14.45 6.80 -3.60
N LEU A 286 15.69 6.30 -3.50
CA LEU A 286 16.02 5.01 -2.88
C LEU A 286 16.75 5.25 -1.56
N ASP A 287 16.12 4.88 -0.45
CA ASP A 287 16.67 5.17 0.88
C ASP A 287 17.32 3.93 1.53
N ASN A 288 18.47 4.13 2.19
CA ASN A 288 19.24 3.11 2.93
C ASN A 288 19.85 1.97 2.08
N LEU A 289 20.52 2.30 0.99
CA LEU A 289 21.17 1.30 0.11
C LEU A 289 22.39 0.58 0.70
N GLU A 290 22.95 1.07 1.81
CA GLU A 290 24.18 0.52 2.39
C GLU A 290 24.08 -0.92 2.90
N GLN A 291 22.88 -1.43 3.14
CA GLN A 291 22.67 -2.79 3.67
C GLN A 291 22.44 -3.83 2.58
N LEU A 292 22.17 -3.37 1.37
CA LEU A 292 21.70 -4.23 0.29
C LEU A 292 22.87 -4.75 -0.58
N ALA A 293 23.11 -6.06 -0.52
CA ALA A 293 24.03 -6.72 -1.42
C ALA A 293 23.49 -6.68 -2.86
N GLY A 294 24.28 -6.13 -3.81
CA GLY A 294 23.86 -6.03 -5.22
C GLY A 294 23.08 -4.76 -5.59
N ALA A 295 22.81 -3.84 -4.65
CA ALA A 295 22.14 -2.57 -4.92
C ALA A 295 22.75 -1.80 -6.10
N ALA A 296 24.06 -1.76 -6.18
CA ALA A 296 24.79 -1.09 -7.27
C ALA A 296 24.40 -1.64 -8.65
N THR A 297 24.23 -2.95 -8.78
CA THR A 297 23.82 -3.59 -10.04
C THR A 297 22.39 -3.19 -10.42
N VAL A 298 21.45 -3.23 -9.47
CA VAL A 298 20.05 -2.83 -9.70
C VAL A 298 19.96 -1.37 -10.13
N VAL A 299 20.64 -0.46 -9.42
CA VAL A 299 20.64 0.97 -9.76
C VAL A 299 21.30 1.22 -11.12
N ALA A 300 22.39 0.51 -11.43
CA ALA A 300 23.06 0.62 -12.73
C ALA A 300 22.13 0.19 -13.89
N THR A 301 21.40 -0.90 -13.72
CA THR A 301 20.41 -1.38 -14.69
C THR A 301 19.29 -0.35 -14.87
N LEU A 302 18.69 0.16 -13.79
CA LEU A 302 17.64 1.20 -13.85
C LEU A 302 18.10 2.44 -14.64
N VAL A 303 19.33 2.92 -14.36
CA VAL A 303 19.88 4.09 -15.06
C VAL A 303 20.19 3.78 -16.52
N ALA A 304 20.56 2.56 -16.86
CA ALA A 304 20.84 2.15 -18.25
C ALA A 304 19.55 2.06 -19.07
N ASP A 305 18.52 1.43 -18.53
CA ASP A 305 17.30 1.06 -19.27
C ASP A 305 16.27 2.21 -19.32
N ALA A 306 16.33 3.17 -18.38
CA ALA A 306 15.41 4.31 -18.32
C ALA A 306 16.14 5.66 -18.57
N PRO A 307 16.25 6.13 -19.82
CA PRO A 307 17.06 7.32 -20.18
C PRO A 307 16.58 8.64 -19.55
N GLN A 308 15.30 8.74 -19.19
CA GLN A 308 14.69 9.94 -18.60
C GLN A 308 14.53 9.86 -17.08
N LEU A 309 14.87 8.72 -16.48
CA LEU A 309 14.81 8.50 -15.04
C LEU A 309 15.92 9.28 -14.32
N MET A 310 15.56 9.96 -13.23
CA MET A 310 16.47 10.50 -12.24
C MET A 310 16.41 9.61 -10.99
N VAL A 311 17.57 9.14 -10.54
CA VAL A 311 17.70 8.34 -9.31
C VAL A 311 18.45 9.16 -8.27
N LEU A 312 17.83 9.32 -7.10
CA LEU A 312 18.41 9.93 -5.90
C LEU A 312 18.51 8.87 -4.83
N THR A 313 19.73 8.55 -4.42
CA THR A 313 19.94 7.50 -3.42
C THR A 313 20.51 8.05 -2.12
N THR A 314 20.24 7.37 -1.01
CA THR A 314 20.95 7.61 0.24
C THR A 314 21.77 6.39 0.63
N SER A 315 23.00 6.61 1.03
CA SER A 315 23.91 5.55 1.46
C SER A 315 24.98 6.09 2.41
N ARG A 316 25.66 5.21 3.15
CA ARG A 316 26.87 5.60 3.94
C ARG A 316 28.12 5.71 3.08
N ARG A 317 28.11 5.11 1.89
CA ARG A 317 29.22 5.06 0.94
C ARG A 317 28.70 5.24 -0.48
N PRO A 318 29.51 5.76 -1.41
CA PRO A 318 29.14 5.79 -2.81
C PRO A 318 28.95 4.37 -3.36
N LEU A 319 28.09 4.25 -4.38
CA LEU A 319 27.77 2.99 -5.03
C LEU A 319 28.84 2.56 -6.06
N HIS A 320 29.72 3.49 -6.45
CA HIS A 320 30.77 3.29 -7.47
C HIS A 320 30.23 2.88 -8.85
N ILE A 321 29.13 3.51 -9.27
CA ILE A 321 28.48 3.30 -10.57
C ILE A 321 28.91 4.40 -11.53
N GLN A 322 29.08 4.04 -12.82
CA GLN A 322 29.42 5.02 -13.85
C GLN A 322 28.33 6.10 -13.99
N GLY A 323 28.71 7.37 -13.90
CA GLY A 323 27.81 8.52 -13.96
C GLY A 323 27.20 8.92 -12.61
N GLU A 324 27.61 8.28 -11.52
CA GLU A 324 27.24 8.66 -10.16
C GLU A 324 27.77 10.04 -9.79
N HIS A 325 26.91 10.90 -9.27
CA HIS A 325 27.27 12.16 -8.63
C HIS A 325 27.17 12.01 -7.12
N GLU A 326 28.32 11.95 -6.45
CA GLU A 326 28.34 11.92 -5.00
C GLU A 326 28.11 13.31 -4.41
N VAL A 327 27.17 13.41 -3.47
CA VAL A 327 26.90 14.60 -2.66
C VAL A 327 27.07 14.22 -1.19
N ALA A 328 28.16 14.64 -0.60
CA ALA A 328 28.46 14.38 0.80
C ALA A 328 27.62 15.30 1.70
N VAL A 329 26.74 14.72 2.52
CA VAL A 329 25.92 15.44 3.49
C VAL A 329 26.75 15.66 4.76
N ALA A 330 27.14 16.90 5.00
CA ALA A 330 27.93 17.28 6.18
C ALA A 330 27.03 17.36 7.43
N ALA A 331 27.61 17.44 8.62
CA ALA A 331 26.89 17.84 9.83
C ALA A 331 26.40 19.29 9.70
N LEU A 332 25.43 19.69 10.57
CA LEU A 332 24.96 21.08 10.61
C LEU A 332 26.07 22.02 11.08
N ASP A 333 26.02 23.26 10.58
CA ASP A 333 26.96 24.29 10.94
C ASP A 333 26.94 24.55 12.44
N LEU A 334 28.12 24.60 13.04
CA LEU A 334 28.32 24.89 14.46
C LEU A 334 28.41 26.40 14.69
N PRO A 335 28.07 26.87 15.90
CA PRO A 335 28.28 28.26 16.26
C PRO A 335 29.76 28.65 16.20
N ASP A 336 30.10 29.75 15.52
CA ASP A 336 31.45 30.28 15.44
C ASP A 336 31.87 30.91 16.76
N GLY A 337 30.92 31.48 17.48
CA GLY A 337 31.09 32.11 18.81
C GLY A 337 30.40 31.40 19.96
N THR A 338 30.33 32.10 21.11
CA THR A 338 29.58 31.70 22.29
C THR A 338 28.52 32.73 22.69
N ASP A 339 28.20 33.67 21.78
CA ASP A 339 27.14 34.65 21.92
C ASP A 339 25.81 34.14 21.37
N ALA A 340 24.70 34.76 21.73
CA ALA A 340 23.36 34.34 21.38
C ALA A 340 23.11 34.42 19.84
N GLU A 341 23.68 35.42 19.17
CA GLU A 341 23.55 35.62 17.74
C GLU A 341 24.21 34.48 16.96
N SER A 342 25.45 34.13 17.32
CA SER A 342 26.19 33.01 16.70
C SER A 342 25.46 31.68 16.90
N VAL A 343 24.91 31.40 18.10
CA VAL A 343 24.16 30.15 18.35
C VAL A 343 22.87 30.08 17.50
N THR A 344 22.10 31.17 17.49
CA THR A 344 20.81 31.19 16.76
C THR A 344 20.96 31.26 15.23
N ALA A 345 22.07 31.81 14.74
CA ALA A 345 22.40 31.82 13.31
C ALA A 345 22.81 30.43 12.79
N SER A 346 23.47 29.62 13.61
CA SER A 346 23.96 28.29 13.19
C SER A 346 22.81 27.30 12.95
N GLY A 347 22.99 26.41 11.98
CA GLY A 347 22.03 25.31 11.69
C GLY A 347 21.81 24.40 12.91
N ALA A 348 22.88 24.03 13.60
CA ALA A 348 22.83 23.22 14.82
C ALA A 348 22.10 23.93 15.95
N GLY A 349 22.29 25.24 16.12
CA GLY A 349 21.61 26.05 17.14
C GLY A 349 20.13 26.19 16.84
N ARG A 350 19.73 26.45 15.60
CA ARG A 350 18.32 26.51 15.17
C ARG A 350 17.60 25.20 15.46
N LEU A 351 18.22 24.06 15.11
CA LEU A 351 17.62 22.75 15.40
C LEU A 351 17.51 22.50 16.89
N PHE A 352 18.54 22.81 17.68
CA PHE A 352 18.51 22.64 19.13
C PHE A 352 17.39 23.45 19.79
N VAL A 353 17.23 24.72 19.41
CA VAL A 353 16.18 25.60 19.94
C VAL A 353 14.80 25.06 19.58
N GLN A 354 14.59 24.66 18.33
CA GLN A 354 13.32 24.10 17.89
C GLN A 354 12.96 22.83 18.68
N GLN A 355 13.88 21.90 18.83
CA GLN A 355 13.66 20.65 19.58
C GLN A 355 13.48 20.91 21.09
N ALA A 356 14.25 21.86 21.64
CA ALA A 356 14.10 22.28 23.03
C ALA A 356 12.72 22.86 23.30
N GLN A 357 12.17 23.65 22.39
CA GLN A 357 10.84 24.24 22.49
C GLN A 357 9.70 23.22 22.40
N MET A 358 9.90 22.08 21.75
CA MET A 358 8.91 20.99 21.72
C MET A 358 8.69 20.38 23.12
N VAL A 359 9.77 20.28 23.92
CA VAL A 359 9.71 19.69 25.27
C VAL A 359 9.61 20.74 26.38
N ARG A 360 10.04 21.98 26.12
CA ARG A 360 10.03 23.12 27.04
C ARG A 360 9.68 24.40 26.28
N ARG A 361 8.39 24.73 26.23
CA ARG A 361 7.79 25.78 25.37
C ARG A 361 8.41 27.18 25.59
N ASP A 362 8.92 27.46 26.77
CA ASP A 362 9.55 28.73 27.17
C ASP A 362 11.08 28.74 26.94
N PHE A 363 11.65 27.72 26.34
CA PHE A 363 13.09 27.67 26.10
C PHE A 363 13.53 28.75 25.09
N ALA A 364 14.52 29.50 25.46
CA ALA A 364 15.18 30.49 24.62
C ALA A 364 16.69 30.55 24.93
N ILE A 365 17.48 30.96 23.94
CA ILE A 365 18.90 31.28 24.18
C ILE A 365 18.98 32.58 24.91
N THR A 366 19.71 32.57 26.02
CA THR A 366 19.95 33.74 26.90
C THR A 366 21.44 33.85 27.19
N ASP A 367 21.90 34.99 27.64
CA ASP A 367 23.31 35.21 28.00
C ASP A 367 23.81 34.18 29.04
N ASP A 368 22.91 33.72 29.93
CA ASP A 368 23.25 32.74 30.98
C ASP A 368 23.43 31.30 30.44
N ASN A 369 22.80 30.93 29.32
CA ASN A 369 22.83 29.56 28.79
C ASN A 369 23.58 29.40 27.44
N THR A 370 23.88 30.51 26.78
CA THR A 370 24.47 30.51 25.41
C THR A 370 25.79 29.73 25.33
N ALA A 371 26.70 29.99 26.27
CA ALA A 371 28.01 29.34 26.32
C ALA A 371 27.88 27.82 26.52
N ASP A 372 26.95 27.38 27.38
CA ASP A 372 26.66 25.97 27.64
C ASP A 372 26.06 25.30 26.41
N VAL A 373 25.12 25.96 25.73
CA VAL A 373 24.48 25.45 24.49
C VAL A 373 25.52 25.36 23.39
N ALA A 374 26.33 26.39 23.16
CA ALA A 374 27.41 26.34 22.14
C ALA A 374 28.40 25.17 22.41
N ALA A 375 28.74 24.94 23.67
CA ALA A 375 29.60 23.82 24.06
C ALA A 375 28.91 22.44 23.85
N ILE A 376 27.60 22.35 24.12
CA ILE A 376 26.81 21.13 23.81
C ILE A 376 26.86 20.84 22.31
N LEU A 377 26.54 21.81 21.46
CA LEU A 377 26.50 21.66 20.02
C LEU A 377 27.84 21.21 19.44
N ARG A 378 28.96 21.81 19.90
CA ARG A 378 30.30 21.38 19.50
C ARG A 378 30.63 19.96 19.94
N ARG A 379 30.18 19.52 21.14
CA ARG A 379 30.37 18.13 21.59
C ARG A 379 29.55 17.11 20.82
N LEU A 380 28.44 17.54 20.26
CA LEU A 380 27.56 16.72 19.41
C LEU A 380 27.97 16.76 17.93
N ASP A 381 29.09 17.41 17.60
CA ASP A 381 29.66 17.55 16.24
C ASP A 381 28.64 18.07 15.21
N GLY A 382 27.59 18.80 15.63
CA GLY A 382 26.53 19.28 14.75
C GLY A 382 25.64 18.17 14.15
N LEU A 383 25.68 16.96 14.69
CA LEU A 383 24.87 15.84 14.19
C LEU A 383 23.40 16.00 14.56
N PRO A 384 22.47 16.11 13.58
CA PRO A 384 21.05 16.35 13.85
C PRO A 384 20.45 15.40 14.87
N LEU A 385 20.61 14.08 14.68
CA LEU A 385 20.04 13.08 15.59
C LEU A 385 20.60 13.19 17.02
N ALA A 386 21.90 13.49 17.15
CA ALA A 386 22.51 13.70 18.47
C ALA A 386 21.98 14.98 19.15
N ILE A 387 21.71 16.02 18.37
CA ILE A 387 21.10 17.26 18.86
C ILE A 387 19.67 17.02 19.31
N GLU A 388 18.86 16.28 18.56
CA GLU A 388 17.48 15.92 18.90
C GLU A 388 17.43 15.13 20.23
N LEU A 389 18.27 14.08 20.35
CA LEU A 389 18.40 13.27 21.56
C LEU A 389 18.83 14.08 22.78
N ALA A 390 19.74 15.03 22.61
CA ALA A 390 20.21 15.89 23.70
C ALA A 390 19.17 16.93 24.11
N ALA A 391 18.49 17.56 23.14
CA ALA A 391 17.46 18.56 23.37
C ALA A 391 16.24 17.99 24.11
N ALA A 392 15.83 16.73 23.83
CA ALA A 392 14.76 16.05 24.55
C ALA A 392 15.00 15.99 26.08
N ARG A 393 16.27 15.98 26.49
CA ARG A 393 16.63 15.96 27.95
C ARG A 393 16.43 17.29 28.66
N LEU A 394 16.18 18.36 27.93
CA LEU A 394 15.85 19.65 28.55
C LEU A 394 14.49 19.65 29.28
N LYS A 395 13.69 18.61 29.08
CA LYS A 395 12.52 18.31 29.93
C LYS A 395 12.89 18.21 31.42
N LEU A 396 14.07 17.64 31.70
CA LEU A 396 14.55 17.35 33.09
C LEU A 396 15.80 18.13 33.49
N LEU A 397 16.63 18.59 32.55
CA LEU A 397 17.95 19.16 32.82
C LEU A 397 18.07 20.58 32.26
N ALA A 398 18.69 21.48 33.02
CA ALA A 398 19.15 22.76 32.47
C ALA A 398 20.38 22.54 31.55
N PRO A 399 20.66 23.43 30.57
CA PRO A 399 21.80 23.29 29.64
C PRO A 399 23.14 23.01 30.33
N ARG A 400 23.45 23.71 31.44
CA ARG A 400 24.68 23.49 32.21
C ARG A 400 24.80 22.08 32.78
N ALA A 401 23.67 21.52 33.28
CA ALA A 401 23.64 20.17 33.83
C ALA A 401 23.75 19.11 32.73
N LEU A 402 23.14 19.39 31.58
CA LEU A 402 23.24 18.58 30.36
C LEU A 402 24.68 18.51 29.84
N LEU A 403 25.35 19.67 29.73
CA LEU A 403 26.77 19.78 29.33
C LEU A 403 27.70 18.98 30.26
N ALA A 404 27.51 19.10 31.58
CA ALA A 404 28.34 18.42 32.59
C ALA A 404 28.19 16.88 32.49
N ARG A 405 27.00 16.38 32.14
CA ARG A 405 26.72 14.94 31.96
C ARG A 405 27.23 14.40 30.63
N LEU A 406 27.03 15.11 29.54
CA LEU A 406 27.65 14.80 28.24
C LEU A 406 29.19 14.71 28.35
N GLY A 407 29.82 15.60 29.12
CA GLY A 407 31.26 15.59 29.36
C GLY A 407 31.78 14.32 30.04
N ARG A 408 31.04 13.73 30.94
CA ARG A 408 31.39 12.49 31.64
C ARG A 408 31.16 11.25 30.75
N SER A 409 30.04 11.15 30.08
CA SER A 409 29.69 10.05 29.22
C SER A 409 30.62 9.95 28.01
N LEU A 410 30.94 11.07 27.37
CA LEU A 410 31.81 11.09 26.18
C LEU A 410 33.29 10.81 26.51
N SER A 411 33.74 11.02 27.75
CA SER A 411 35.15 10.81 28.14
C SER A 411 35.49 9.37 28.58
N LEU A 412 34.51 8.53 28.92
CA LEU A 412 34.75 7.20 29.50
C LEU A 412 34.93 6.05 28.49
N ALA A 413 34.71 6.25 27.18
CA ALA A 413 34.73 5.17 26.20
C ALA A 413 36.02 5.15 25.36
N GLY A 414 37.04 4.41 25.86
CA GLY A 414 38.32 4.17 25.16
C GLY A 414 38.31 3.04 24.12
N ALA A 415 37.17 2.40 23.80
CA ALA A 415 37.18 1.15 23.05
C ALA A 415 36.90 1.24 21.52
N ASP A 416 36.60 2.44 21.00
CA ASP A 416 36.12 2.60 19.58
C ASP A 416 37.19 3.23 18.65
N ALA A 417 38.45 2.93 18.79
CA ALA A 417 39.58 3.59 18.11
C ALA A 417 39.59 3.46 16.56
N GLY A 418 38.69 2.68 15.97
CA GLY A 418 38.67 2.44 14.50
C GLY A 418 37.52 3.13 13.72
N ARG A 419 36.58 3.79 14.39
CA ARG A 419 35.42 4.45 13.75
C ARG A 419 35.64 5.96 13.59
N PRO A 420 35.03 6.62 12.55
CA PRO A 420 35.06 8.08 12.42
C PRO A 420 34.53 8.79 13.66
N SER A 421 35.11 9.94 14.03
CA SER A 421 34.75 10.67 15.26
C SER A 421 33.26 10.98 15.41
N ARG A 422 32.59 11.34 14.33
CA ARG A 422 31.12 11.63 14.31
C ARG A 422 30.25 10.42 14.62
N GLN A 423 30.62 9.21 14.13
CA GLN A 423 29.92 7.98 14.49
C GLN A 423 30.10 7.65 15.99
N GLN A 424 31.29 7.92 16.54
CA GLN A 424 31.53 7.75 17.97
C GLN A 424 30.66 8.70 18.81
N THR A 425 30.51 9.95 18.37
CA THR A 425 29.68 10.95 19.06
C THR A 425 28.21 10.56 19.11
N LEU A 426 27.63 10.15 17.96
CA LEU A 426 26.24 9.68 17.91
C LEU A 426 26.01 8.45 18.79
N ARG A 427 26.88 7.44 18.66
CA ARG A 427 26.82 6.21 19.46
C ARG A 427 26.88 6.48 20.95
N LYS A 428 27.77 7.39 21.38
CA LYS A 428 27.91 7.81 22.79
C LYS A 428 26.65 8.55 23.27
N THR A 429 26.01 9.34 22.40
CA THR A 429 24.75 10.04 22.74
C THR A 429 23.61 9.06 22.91
N VAL A 430 23.49 8.06 22.03
CA VAL A 430 22.50 6.98 22.15
C VAL A 430 22.76 6.15 23.41
N ALA A 431 24.04 5.76 23.64
CA ALA A 431 24.45 5.04 24.85
C ALA A 431 24.08 5.79 26.13
N TRP A 432 24.34 7.08 26.17
CA TRP A 432 23.96 7.92 27.33
C TRP A 432 22.44 7.98 27.52
N SER A 433 21.64 8.03 26.46
CA SER A 433 20.17 7.97 26.55
C SER A 433 19.72 6.61 27.09
N TYR A 434 20.33 5.53 26.62
CA TYR A 434 20.08 4.17 27.08
C TYR A 434 20.43 3.98 28.57
N ASP A 435 21.59 4.47 29.00
CA ASP A 435 22.06 4.33 30.41
C ASP A 435 21.17 5.09 31.45
N LEU A 436 20.23 5.91 30.98
CA LEU A 436 19.26 6.61 31.85
C LEU A 436 17.90 5.91 31.90
N LEU A 437 17.67 4.85 31.15
CA LEU A 437 16.43 4.08 31.18
C LEU A 437 16.32 3.29 32.50
N ALA A 438 15.08 3.09 32.96
CA ALA A 438 14.78 2.05 33.93
C ALA A 438 15.13 0.65 33.38
N THR A 439 15.31 -0.34 34.26
CA THR A 439 15.75 -1.68 33.87
C THR A 439 14.81 -2.30 32.82
N ASP A 440 13.49 -2.17 33.02
CA ASP A 440 12.48 -2.77 32.15
C ASP A 440 12.42 -2.05 30.79
N ALA A 441 12.46 -0.72 30.77
CA ALA A 441 12.54 0.06 29.55
C ALA A 441 13.84 -0.22 28.76
N ALA A 442 14.97 -0.42 29.44
CA ALA A 442 16.22 -0.81 28.81
C ALA A 442 16.16 -2.22 28.18
N GLN A 443 15.47 -3.16 28.84
CA GLN A 443 15.22 -4.50 28.30
C GLN A 443 14.34 -4.41 27.05
N VAL A 444 13.21 -3.75 27.12
CA VAL A 444 12.28 -3.56 25.98
C VAL A 444 13.00 -2.87 24.83
N PHE A 445 13.80 -1.83 25.08
CA PHE A 445 14.59 -1.15 24.05
C PHE A 445 15.51 -2.11 23.29
N ARG A 446 16.24 -2.99 24.01
CA ARG A 446 17.11 -3.99 23.35
C ARG A 446 16.30 -4.95 22.48
N GLN A 447 15.18 -5.45 23.01
CA GLN A 447 14.36 -6.45 22.34
C GLN A 447 13.58 -5.87 21.14
N LEU A 448 13.23 -4.59 21.16
CA LEU A 448 12.67 -3.91 19.99
C LEU A 448 13.58 -3.95 18.75
N SER A 449 14.88 -4.19 18.92
CA SER A 449 15.83 -4.26 17.79
C SER A 449 15.64 -5.44 16.85
N VAL A 450 14.90 -6.49 17.25
CA VAL A 450 14.61 -7.66 16.39
C VAL A 450 13.51 -7.39 15.38
N PHE A 451 12.68 -6.36 15.60
CA PHE A 451 11.63 -5.98 14.68
C PHE A 451 12.17 -5.25 13.44
N SER A 452 11.58 -5.54 12.30
CA SER A 452 11.80 -4.88 11.02
C SER A 452 10.54 -4.10 10.62
N GLY A 453 10.67 -2.80 10.32
CA GLY A 453 9.51 -1.97 9.95
C GLY A 453 8.60 -1.56 11.13
N GLY A 454 9.07 -1.77 12.38
CA GLY A 454 8.32 -1.46 13.60
C GLY A 454 7.35 -2.56 14.04
N CYS A 455 6.60 -2.31 15.12
CA CYS A 455 5.62 -3.26 15.68
C CYS A 455 4.44 -2.51 16.32
N ASP A 456 3.34 -3.21 16.57
CA ASP A 456 2.25 -2.76 17.43
C ASP A 456 2.51 -3.10 18.92
N LEU A 457 1.59 -2.74 19.79
CA LEU A 457 1.72 -3.00 21.22
C LEU A 457 1.55 -4.49 21.59
N GLU A 458 0.79 -5.24 20.79
CA GLU A 458 0.60 -6.70 21.01
C GLU A 458 1.91 -7.43 20.73
N ALA A 459 2.54 -7.15 19.59
CA ALA A 459 3.84 -7.71 19.25
C ALA A 459 4.94 -7.28 20.24
N LEU A 460 4.93 -6.00 20.69
CA LEU A 460 5.82 -5.53 21.75
C LEU A 460 5.68 -6.38 23.01
N ALA A 461 4.45 -6.57 23.50
CA ALA A 461 4.17 -7.37 24.70
C ALA A 461 4.65 -8.81 24.54
N ALA A 462 4.31 -9.44 23.42
CA ALA A 462 4.64 -10.85 23.16
C ALA A 462 6.16 -11.13 23.07
N VAL A 463 6.93 -10.16 22.53
CA VAL A 463 8.36 -10.37 22.25
C VAL A 463 9.26 -9.77 23.32
N ALA A 464 8.94 -8.56 23.79
CA ALA A 464 9.81 -7.75 24.62
C ALA A 464 9.50 -7.81 26.12
N MET A 465 8.30 -8.21 26.51
CA MET A 465 7.91 -8.30 27.92
C MET A 465 8.01 -9.76 28.40
N THR A 466 9.10 -10.07 29.09
CA THR A 466 9.39 -11.44 29.55
C THR A 466 9.64 -11.45 31.05
N GLY A 467 9.10 -12.44 31.77
CA GLY A 467 9.32 -12.62 33.19
C GLY A 467 8.04 -12.62 34.04
N ALA A 468 8.14 -12.87 35.31
CA ALA A 468 6.99 -13.00 36.23
C ALA A 468 6.26 -11.68 36.49
N GLU A 469 6.86 -10.55 36.14
CA GLU A 469 6.32 -9.19 36.32
C GLU A 469 5.76 -8.59 35.01
N ALA A 470 5.84 -9.35 33.91
CA ALA A 470 5.37 -8.89 32.59
C ALA A 470 3.86 -8.55 32.58
N ASP A 471 3.06 -9.22 33.41
CA ASP A 471 1.61 -8.97 33.53
C ASP A 471 1.28 -7.70 34.35
N GLU A 472 2.23 -7.12 35.06
CA GLU A 472 2.03 -5.95 35.92
C GLU A 472 2.40 -4.60 35.27
N VAL A 473 3.12 -4.63 34.11
CA VAL A 473 3.62 -3.42 33.45
C VAL A 473 2.88 -3.22 32.13
N ASP A 474 2.31 -2.02 31.92
CA ASP A 474 1.62 -1.66 30.69
C ASP A 474 2.65 -1.43 29.55
N PRO A 475 2.55 -2.15 28.40
CA PRO A 475 3.38 -1.90 27.21
C PRO A 475 3.37 -0.44 26.75
N LEU A 476 2.23 0.24 26.92
CA LEU A 476 2.06 1.63 26.53
C LEU A 476 2.92 2.57 27.40
N GLU A 477 3.04 2.30 28.70
CA GLU A 477 3.88 3.11 29.61
C GLU A 477 5.37 2.99 29.23
N LEU A 478 5.84 1.77 28.91
CA LEU A 478 7.22 1.56 28.48
C LEU A 478 7.50 2.20 27.11
N ALA A 479 6.57 2.11 26.17
CA ALA A 479 6.67 2.80 24.90
C ALA A 479 6.72 4.33 25.07
N ALA A 480 5.90 4.88 25.96
CA ALA A 480 5.91 6.31 26.28
C ALA A 480 7.25 6.76 26.92
N GLU A 481 7.84 5.95 27.82
CA GLU A 481 9.16 6.23 28.39
C GLU A 481 10.25 6.27 27.31
N LEU A 482 10.25 5.29 26.40
CA LEU A 482 11.20 5.23 25.28
C LEU A 482 11.01 6.39 24.29
N GLN A 483 9.76 6.79 24.03
CA GLN A 483 9.43 7.94 23.17
C GLN A 483 9.87 9.26 23.81
N ASP A 484 9.66 9.44 25.12
CA ASP A 484 10.06 10.64 25.87
C ASP A 484 11.56 10.93 25.78
N VAL A 485 12.35 9.88 25.59
CA VAL A 485 13.80 9.97 25.41
C VAL A 485 14.24 9.90 23.95
N SER A 486 13.29 9.92 23.01
CA SER A 486 13.52 9.90 21.55
C SER A 486 14.30 8.67 21.06
N LEU A 487 14.18 7.52 21.72
CA LEU A 487 14.77 6.26 21.31
C LEU A 487 13.85 5.46 20.36
N ILE A 488 12.54 5.74 20.38
CA ILE A 488 11.58 5.21 19.42
C ILE A 488 10.75 6.34 18.81
N THR A 489 10.12 6.03 17.70
CA THR A 489 9.10 6.86 17.04
C THR A 489 7.75 6.17 17.17
N VAL A 490 6.68 6.93 17.29
CA VAL A 490 5.31 6.44 17.30
C VAL A 490 4.58 7.07 16.14
N THR A 491 3.91 6.23 15.33
CA THR A 491 3.09 6.65 14.20
C THR A 491 1.71 6.02 14.33
N ASP A 492 0.73 6.59 13.64
CA ASP A 492 -0.60 5.99 13.57
C ASP A 492 -0.50 4.68 12.76
N GLY A 493 -0.86 3.57 13.38
CA GLY A 493 -0.99 2.27 12.74
C GLY A 493 -2.38 2.04 12.18
N MET A 494 -2.67 0.79 11.81
CA MET A 494 -4.00 0.39 11.37
C MET A 494 -5.01 0.52 12.52
N ASP A 495 -6.25 0.87 12.18
CA ASP A 495 -7.37 0.98 13.14
C ASP A 495 -7.16 1.98 14.29
N GLY A 496 -6.17 2.87 14.18
CA GLY A 496 -5.86 3.89 15.18
C GLY A 496 -4.96 3.41 16.32
N GLU A 497 -4.49 2.17 16.27
CA GLU A 497 -3.48 1.66 17.20
C GLU A 497 -2.10 2.26 16.92
N PRO A 498 -1.26 2.51 17.94
CA PRO A 498 0.07 3.08 17.75
C PRO A 498 1.03 2.05 17.13
N ARG A 499 1.80 2.46 16.13
CA ARG A 499 2.91 1.69 15.60
C ARG A 499 4.24 2.25 16.10
N LEU A 500 5.01 1.40 16.74
CA LEU A 500 6.30 1.74 17.34
C LEU A 500 7.42 1.47 16.32
N GLY A 501 8.25 2.46 16.07
CA GLY A 501 9.40 2.35 15.17
C GLY A 501 10.70 2.76 15.84
N MET A 502 11.82 2.33 15.28
CA MET A 502 13.15 2.70 15.72
C MET A 502 13.99 3.16 14.53
N LEU A 503 14.65 4.31 14.65
CA LEU A 503 15.60 4.75 13.63
C LEU A 503 16.73 3.72 13.49
N GLU A 504 17.15 3.44 12.27
CA GLU A 504 18.11 2.37 11.95
C GLU A 504 19.40 2.45 12.80
N THR A 505 19.97 3.63 12.95
CA THR A 505 21.19 3.81 13.76
C THR A 505 20.96 3.52 15.25
N ILE A 506 19.76 3.77 15.77
CA ILE A 506 19.36 3.43 17.14
C ILE A 506 19.12 1.92 17.25
N ARG A 507 18.48 1.33 16.24
CA ARG A 507 18.22 -0.12 16.13
C ARG A 507 19.54 -0.92 16.12
N GLU A 508 20.53 -0.50 15.32
CA GLU A 508 21.88 -1.09 15.34
C GLU A 508 22.50 -1.08 16.74
N PHE A 509 22.39 0.05 17.44
CA PHE A 509 22.90 0.15 18.82
C PHE A 509 22.16 -0.78 19.77
N ALA A 510 20.82 -0.82 19.70
CA ALA A 510 19.99 -1.69 20.54
C ALA A 510 20.31 -3.18 20.28
N PHE A 511 20.49 -3.55 19.00
CA PHE A 511 20.86 -4.90 18.59
C PHE A 511 22.25 -5.31 19.10
N GLU A 512 23.26 -4.42 19.03
CA GLU A 512 24.57 -4.69 19.63
C GLU A 512 24.49 -4.89 21.13
N ARG A 513 23.58 -4.19 21.84
CA ARG A 513 23.33 -4.39 23.26
C ARG A 513 22.65 -5.73 23.52
N LEU A 514 21.66 -6.11 22.70
CA LEU A 514 20.99 -7.40 22.81
C LEU A 514 21.97 -8.57 22.59
N MET A 515 22.92 -8.46 21.64
CA MET A 515 23.97 -9.45 21.43
C MET A 515 24.89 -9.63 22.63
N GLN A 516 25.05 -8.62 23.50
CA GLN A 516 25.88 -8.68 24.70
C GLN A 516 25.16 -9.37 25.87
N ASP A 517 23.85 -9.52 25.81
CA ASP A 517 23.00 -10.01 26.91
C ASP A 517 22.70 -11.52 26.81
N ASP A 518 23.28 -12.27 25.88
CA ASP A 518 23.03 -13.70 25.60
C ASP A 518 21.55 -14.07 25.37
N ASP A 519 20.63 -13.09 25.15
CA ASP A 519 19.20 -13.34 24.90
C ASP A 519 18.78 -13.10 23.43
N LEU A 520 19.72 -12.94 22.51
CA LEU A 520 19.42 -12.68 21.10
C LEU A 520 18.58 -13.80 20.47
N ASP A 521 18.95 -15.05 20.69
CA ASP A 521 18.22 -16.19 20.15
C ASP A 521 16.85 -16.36 20.81
N GLY A 522 16.75 -16.07 22.11
CA GLY A 522 15.47 -16.02 22.83
C GLY A 522 14.52 -14.94 22.26
N ALA A 523 15.01 -13.73 22.03
CA ALA A 523 14.22 -12.65 21.44
C ALA A 523 13.78 -12.96 20.01
N ARG A 524 14.67 -13.51 19.17
CA ARG A 524 14.34 -13.92 17.80
C ARG A 524 13.33 -15.07 17.76
N ARG A 525 13.43 -16.00 18.71
CA ARG A 525 12.49 -17.11 18.85
C ARG A 525 11.09 -16.59 19.19
N ARG A 526 10.94 -15.72 20.20
CA ARG A 526 9.66 -15.12 20.56
C ARG A 526 9.05 -14.31 19.41
N HIS A 527 9.90 -13.55 18.70
CA HIS A 527 9.51 -12.83 17.50
C HIS A 527 8.94 -13.78 16.42
N ALA A 528 9.66 -14.85 16.12
CA ALA A 528 9.21 -15.84 15.15
C ALA A 528 7.93 -16.56 15.59
N GLU A 529 7.82 -16.98 16.86
CA GLU A 529 6.63 -17.63 17.42
C GLU A 529 5.40 -16.71 17.34
N HIS A 530 5.56 -15.40 17.67
CA HIS A 530 4.50 -14.42 17.53
C HIS A 530 4.03 -14.29 16.06
N TYR A 531 4.97 -14.10 15.12
CA TYR A 531 4.61 -13.93 13.71
C TYR A 531 4.14 -15.21 13.03
N VAL A 532 4.50 -16.39 13.51
CA VAL A 532 3.87 -17.66 13.10
C VAL A 532 2.40 -17.68 13.51
N ALA A 533 2.10 -17.39 14.77
CA ALA A 533 0.71 -17.35 15.28
C ALA A 533 -0.12 -16.27 14.55
N PHE A 534 0.45 -15.08 14.36
CA PHE A 534 -0.16 -13.98 13.60
C PHE A 534 -0.50 -14.41 12.15
N ALA A 535 0.45 -15.03 11.45
CA ALA A 535 0.25 -15.46 10.06
C ALA A 535 -0.77 -16.60 9.95
N GLU A 536 -0.84 -17.52 10.90
CA GLU A 536 -1.84 -18.60 10.92
C GLU A 536 -3.24 -18.02 11.07
N VAL A 537 -3.47 -17.10 12.01
CA VAL A 537 -4.77 -16.44 12.20
C VAL A 537 -5.15 -15.60 10.97
N ALA A 538 -4.23 -14.82 10.43
CA ALA A 538 -4.49 -14.03 9.22
C ALA A 538 -4.74 -14.95 8.01
N GLY A 539 -3.99 -16.03 7.86
CA GLY A 539 -4.13 -17.02 6.79
C GLY A 539 -5.50 -17.69 6.75
N GLU A 540 -6.09 -17.99 7.91
CA GLU A 540 -7.46 -18.51 8.00
C GLU A 540 -8.50 -17.48 7.53
N GLN A 541 -8.24 -16.19 7.75
CA GLN A 541 -9.12 -15.08 7.36
C GLN A 541 -9.04 -14.74 5.86
N LEU A 542 -8.03 -15.26 5.13
CA LEU A 542 -7.88 -15.02 3.68
C LEU A 542 -8.99 -15.70 2.84
N ALA A 543 -9.77 -16.58 3.42
CA ALA A 543 -10.96 -17.19 2.81
C ALA A 543 -12.21 -16.72 3.55
N GLY A 544 -12.75 -15.55 3.20
CA GLY A 544 -13.98 -15.06 3.82
C GLY A 544 -14.13 -13.53 3.82
N PRO A 545 -15.11 -13.01 4.57
CA PRO A 545 -15.44 -11.57 4.52
C PRO A 545 -14.35 -10.65 5.09
N ALA A 546 -13.39 -11.17 5.85
CA ALA A 546 -12.25 -10.42 6.41
C ALA A 546 -11.02 -10.42 5.50
N GLN A 547 -11.09 -11.00 4.29
CA GLN A 547 -9.97 -11.21 3.37
C GLN A 547 -9.12 -9.95 3.15
N LEU A 548 -9.73 -8.84 2.78
CA LEU A 548 -9.00 -7.59 2.48
C LEU A 548 -8.27 -7.05 3.72
N ALA A 549 -8.93 -7.06 4.88
CA ALA A 549 -8.30 -6.62 6.13
C ALA A 549 -7.13 -7.54 6.53
N ALA A 550 -7.26 -8.85 6.34
CA ALA A 550 -6.17 -9.80 6.61
C ALA A 550 -4.99 -9.60 5.65
N LEU A 551 -5.24 -9.37 4.37
CA LEU A 551 -4.20 -9.04 3.39
C LEU A 551 -3.45 -7.76 3.76
N ASP A 552 -4.16 -6.70 4.16
CA ASP A 552 -3.55 -5.43 4.54
C ASP A 552 -2.71 -5.55 5.83
N ARG A 553 -3.19 -6.36 6.80
CA ARG A 553 -2.42 -6.68 8.01
C ARG A 553 -1.14 -7.45 7.70
N LEU A 554 -1.20 -8.48 6.86
CA LEU A 554 -0.02 -9.24 6.43
C LEU A 554 0.99 -8.37 5.67
N GLU A 555 0.51 -7.45 4.83
CA GLU A 555 1.36 -6.50 4.11
C GLU A 555 2.06 -5.53 5.07
N THR A 556 1.35 -5.02 6.07
CA THR A 556 1.92 -4.14 7.10
C THR A 556 3.04 -4.82 7.90
N GLU A 557 2.90 -6.11 8.18
CA GLU A 557 3.87 -6.91 8.94
C GLU A 557 4.87 -7.68 8.05
N HIS A 558 4.86 -7.45 6.73
CA HIS A 558 5.66 -8.24 5.78
C HIS A 558 7.16 -8.23 6.09
N ASP A 559 7.72 -7.09 6.52
CA ASP A 559 9.13 -7.00 6.90
C ASP A 559 9.45 -7.82 8.16
N ASN A 560 8.56 -7.88 9.13
CA ASN A 560 8.69 -8.73 10.31
C ASN A 560 8.57 -10.22 9.96
N LEU A 561 7.64 -10.56 9.06
CA LEU A 561 7.49 -11.92 8.53
C LEU A 561 8.75 -12.37 7.77
N ARG A 562 9.36 -11.49 6.97
CA ARG A 562 10.66 -11.74 6.32
C ARG A 562 11.78 -11.97 7.34
N ALA A 563 11.85 -11.15 8.38
CA ALA A 563 12.85 -11.31 9.44
C ALA A 563 12.68 -12.64 10.18
N ALA A 564 11.44 -13.06 10.47
CA ALA A 564 11.14 -14.36 11.05
C ALA A 564 11.54 -15.52 10.12
N LEU A 565 11.18 -15.44 8.83
CA LEU A 565 11.55 -16.45 7.83
C LEU A 565 13.07 -16.59 7.68
N SER A 566 13.80 -15.47 7.60
CA SER A 566 15.26 -15.48 7.49
C SER A 566 15.89 -16.17 8.69
N TRP A 567 15.46 -15.84 9.91
CA TRP A 567 15.96 -16.53 11.09
C TRP A 567 15.59 -18.01 11.13
N LEU A 568 14.34 -18.36 10.77
CA LEU A 568 13.87 -19.75 10.81
C LEU A 568 14.53 -20.66 9.76
N LEU A 569 14.82 -20.15 8.57
CA LEU A 569 15.17 -20.96 7.39
C LEU A 569 16.60 -20.73 6.85
N GLU A 570 17.27 -19.58 7.14
CA GLU A 570 18.55 -19.23 6.51
C GLU A 570 19.76 -19.32 7.45
N ASP A 571 19.58 -19.26 8.77
CA ASP A 571 20.69 -19.25 9.73
C ASP A 571 21.18 -20.69 10.06
N PRO A 572 22.34 -21.11 9.58
CA PRO A 572 22.86 -22.48 9.78
C PRO A 572 23.57 -22.68 11.11
N ALA A 573 23.76 -21.64 11.92
CA ALA A 573 24.67 -21.66 13.09
C ALA A 573 24.03 -22.20 14.38
N ALA A 574 22.77 -22.67 14.35
CA ALA A 574 22.10 -23.18 15.53
C ALA A 574 22.53 -24.65 15.83
N ASP A 575 22.99 -24.87 17.04
CA ASP A 575 23.29 -26.20 17.58
C ASP A 575 22.10 -27.16 17.37
N SER A 576 22.42 -28.39 17.01
CA SER A 576 21.55 -29.49 16.57
C SER A 576 20.36 -29.85 17.49
N ALA A 577 20.25 -29.33 18.70
CA ALA A 577 19.20 -29.68 19.66
C ALA A 577 17.90 -28.86 19.56
N GLY A 578 17.92 -27.73 18.84
CA GLY A 578 16.74 -26.89 18.62
C GLY A 578 16.30 -26.75 17.14
N GLN A 579 16.99 -27.44 16.24
CA GLN A 579 16.81 -27.28 14.79
C GLN A 579 15.49 -27.87 14.27
N ASP A 580 15.03 -28.98 14.87
CA ASP A 580 13.76 -29.60 14.46
C ASP A 580 12.55 -28.71 14.79
N ASP A 581 12.54 -28.07 15.96
CA ASP A 581 11.46 -27.18 16.39
C ASP A 581 11.43 -25.88 15.57
N ARG A 582 12.61 -25.35 15.25
CA ARG A 582 12.80 -24.16 14.42
C ARG A 582 12.37 -24.40 12.96
N SER A 583 12.76 -25.54 12.39
CA SER A 583 12.35 -25.96 11.05
C SER A 583 10.84 -26.14 10.96
N LEU A 584 10.22 -26.72 12.00
CA LEU A 584 8.77 -26.88 12.07
C LEU A 584 8.04 -25.52 12.10
N LEU A 585 8.52 -24.54 12.88
CA LEU A 585 7.99 -23.17 12.88
C LEU A 585 8.14 -22.52 11.49
N GLY A 586 9.28 -22.72 10.82
CA GLY A 586 9.50 -22.24 9.45
C GLY A 586 8.51 -22.83 8.45
N LEU A 587 8.27 -24.13 8.50
CA LEU A 587 7.26 -24.81 7.65
C LEU A 587 5.85 -24.27 7.91
N ARG A 588 5.47 -24.03 9.18
CA ARG A 588 4.17 -23.46 9.54
C ARG A 588 4.02 -22.05 8.98
N LEU A 589 5.06 -21.22 9.12
CA LEU A 589 5.03 -19.83 8.64
C LEU A 589 4.87 -19.75 7.11
N VAL A 590 5.69 -20.49 6.33
CA VAL A 590 5.57 -20.46 4.86
C VAL A 590 4.23 -21.04 4.38
N GLN A 591 3.70 -22.07 5.08
CA GLN A 591 2.37 -22.61 4.78
C GLN A 591 1.29 -21.55 4.99
N ALA A 592 1.31 -20.82 6.12
CA ALA A 592 0.34 -19.78 6.43
C ALA A 592 0.38 -18.62 5.40
N LEU A 593 1.58 -18.28 4.92
CA LEU A 593 1.78 -17.18 3.97
C LEU A 593 1.52 -17.56 2.50
N SER A 594 1.36 -18.83 2.16
CA SER A 594 1.26 -19.27 0.74
C SER A 594 0.12 -18.57 0.00
N ALA A 595 -1.06 -18.44 0.62
CA ALA A 595 -2.20 -17.76 0.02
C ALA A 595 -2.00 -16.24 -0.09
N PHE A 596 -1.32 -15.63 0.87
CA PHE A 596 -0.96 -14.22 0.83
C PHE A 596 -0.04 -13.92 -0.36
N TRP A 597 1.03 -14.68 -0.54
CA TRP A 597 1.94 -14.50 -1.68
C TRP A 597 1.25 -14.68 -3.03
N TYR A 598 0.30 -15.62 -3.13
CA TYR A 598 -0.49 -15.82 -4.32
C TYR A 598 -1.41 -14.60 -4.61
N GLN A 599 -2.14 -14.12 -3.59
CA GLN A 599 -3.17 -13.09 -3.76
C GLN A 599 -2.61 -11.67 -3.92
N ARG A 600 -1.46 -11.38 -3.32
CA ARG A 600 -0.76 -10.07 -3.41
C ARG A 600 0.32 -10.03 -4.49
N GLY A 601 0.46 -11.08 -5.31
CA GLY A 601 1.46 -11.11 -6.38
C GLY A 601 2.91 -11.29 -5.91
N HIS A 602 3.15 -11.69 -4.64
CA HIS A 602 4.48 -11.99 -4.11
C HIS A 602 4.99 -13.40 -4.51
N ALA A 603 4.60 -13.90 -5.71
CA ALA A 603 4.84 -15.28 -6.14
C ALA A 603 6.33 -15.67 -6.17
N THR A 604 7.21 -14.79 -6.66
CA THR A 604 8.67 -15.04 -6.72
C THR A 604 9.29 -15.16 -5.34
N GLU A 605 8.93 -14.29 -4.40
CA GLU A 605 9.40 -14.35 -3.02
C GLU A 605 8.85 -15.58 -2.31
N GLY A 606 7.54 -15.84 -2.45
CA GLY A 606 6.88 -17.01 -1.87
C GLY A 606 7.50 -18.31 -2.38
N ARG A 607 7.79 -18.41 -3.68
CA ARG A 607 8.48 -19.56 -4.26
C ARG A 607 9.86 -19.79 -3.63
N ARG A 608 10.67 -18.74 -3.44
CA ARG A 608 11.99 -18.85 -2.80
C ARG A 608 11.89 -19.39 -1.37
N TRP A 609 10.98 -18.83 -0.57
CA TRP A 609 10.80 -19.27 0.82
C TRP A 609 10.22 -20.68 0.92
N LEU A 610 9.23 -21.03 0.09
CA LEU A 610 8.64 -22.37 0.06
C LEU A 610 9.66 -23.41 -0.42
N GLN A 611 10.46 -23.12 -1.45
CA GLN A 611 11.53 -23.99 -1.92
C GLN A 611 12.59 -24.21 -0.83
N ARG A 612 13.00 -23.10 -0.16
CA ARG A 612 13.97 -23.19 0.94
C ARG A 612 13.45 -24.05 2.09
N ALA A 613 12.17 -23.90 2.44
CA ALA A 613 11.52 -24.73 3.45
C ALA A 613 11.45 -26.22 3.04
N MET A 614 11.17 -26.50 1.76
CA MET A 614 11.21 -27.88 1.21
C MET A 614 12.60 -28.50 1.29
N ASP A 615 13.66 -27.74 0.98
CA ASP A 615 15.05 -28.20 1.01
C ASP A 615 15.52 -28.54 2.42
N LEU A 616 14.97 -27.87 3.44
CA LEU A 616 15.30 -28.08 4.86
C LEU A 616 14.39 -29.10 5.55
N ALA A 617 13.25 -29.43 4.95
CA ALA A 617 12.29 -30.35 5.55
C ALA A 617 12.86 -31.76 5.63
N SER A 618 12.79 -32.38 6.80
CA SER A 618 13.03 -33.83 6.94
C SER A 618 11.87 -34.60 6.28
N VAL A 619 12.14 -35.86 5.89
CA VAL A 619 11.12 -36.76 5.32
C VAL A 619 9.91 -36.93 6.26
N ASP A 620 10.12 -36.73 7.55
CA ASP A 620 9.11 -36.81 8.61
C ASP A 620 8.33 -35.50 8.87
N GLY A 621 8.41 -34.49 7.96
CA GLY A 621 7.81 -33.14 8.12
C GLY A 621 6.28 -33.13 8.23
N GLY A 622 5.58 -34.22 8.00
CA GLY A 622 4.16 -34.43 8.28
C GLY A 622 3.22 -33.41 7.61
N ALA A 623 2.23 -32.97 8.36
CA ALA A 623 1.19 -32.03 7.89
C ALA A 623 1.72 -30.68 7.38
N PRO A 624 2.71 -30.02 8.02
CA PRO A 624 3.27 -28.76 7.48
C PRO A 624 3.97 -28.96 6.12
N LEU A 625 4.71 -30.05 5.93
CA LEU A 625 5.37 -30.34 4.66
C LEU A 625 4.37 -30.50 3.51
N ALA A 626 3.24 -31.17 3.75
CA ALA A 626 2.17 -31.28 2.76
C ALA A 626 1.60 -29.91 2.38
N GLY A 627 1.47 -29.00 3.35
CA GLY A 627 1.03 -27.63 3.11
C GLY A 627 2.02 -26.80 2.30
N VAL A 628 3.31 -26.94 2.58
CA VAL A 628 4.40 -26.27 1.86
C VAL A 628 4.47 -26.78 0.41
N ALA A 629 4.43 -28.11 0.21
CA ALA A 629 4.40 -28.72 -1.12
C ALA A 629 3.20 -28.24 -1.94
N HIS A 630 2.01 -28.16 -1.32
CA HIS A 630 0.82 -27.64 -1.97
C HIS A 630 0.99 -26.15 -2.37
N GLY A 631 1.46 -25.30 -1.44
CA GLY A 631 1.67 -23.86 -1.70
C GLY A 631 2.69 -23.62 -2.81
N LEU A 632 3.81 -24.33 -2.81
CA LEU A 632 4.82 -24.27 -3.86
C LEU A 632 4.26 -24.71 -5.22
N GLY A 633 3.48 -25.80 -5.23
CA GLY A 633 2.81 -26.28 -6.43
C GLY A 633 1.86 -25.25 -7.04
N VAL A 634 1.09 -24.53 -6.21
CA VAL A 634 0.20 -23.46 -6.67
C VAL A 634 0.98 -22.33 -7.36
N LEU A 635 2.09 -21.86 -6.76
CA LEU A 635 2.91 -20.81 -7.36
C LEU A 635 3.63 -21.27 -8.65
N MET A 636 4.06 -22.53 -8.73
CA MET A 636 4.68 -23.10 -9.93
C MET A 636 3.67 -23.27 -11.08
N ASP A 637 2.45 -23.71 -10.78
CA ASP A 637 1.39 -23.80 -11.78
C ASP A 637 1.04 -22.42 -12.36
N GLN A 638 0.94 -21.40 -11.52
CA GLN A 638 0.73 -20.01 -11.95
C GLN A 638 1.85 -19.50 -12.89
N GLN A 639 3.09 -19.97 -12.68
CA GLN A 639 4.23 -19.64 -13.53
C GLN A 639 4.33 -20.52 -14.79
N GLY A 640 3.38 -21.42 -15.03
CA GLY A 640 3.33 -22.32 -16.19
C GLY A 640 4.16 -23.58 -16.05
N GLU A 641 4.69 -23.90 -14.87
CA GLU A 641 5.49 -25.11 -14.59
C GLU A 641 4.59 -26.28 -14.14
N ALA A 642 3.55 -26.59 -14.95
CA ALA A 642 2.49 -27.54 -14.59
C ALA A 642 3.00 -28.94 -14.18
N GLU A 643 4.04 -29.46 -14.84
CA GLU A 643 4.59 -30.79 -14.52
C GLU A 643 5.30 -30.82 -13.15
N ALA A 644 6.02 -29.77 -12.78
CA ALA A 644 6.63 -29.65 -11.47
C ALA A 644 5.55 -29.46 -10.38
N ALA A 645 4.53 -28.67 -10.64
CA ALA A 645 3.39 -28.48 -9.77
C ALA A 645 2.65 -29.80 -9.50
N ARG A 646 2.45 -30.63 -10.53
CA ARG A 646 1.82 -31.96 -10.40
C ARG A 646 2.55 -32.84 -9.40
N GLN A 647 3.89 -32.90 -9.46
CA GLN A 647 4.69 -33.72 -8.54
C GLN A 647 4.54 -33.26 -7.08
N LEU A 648 4.46 -31.94 -6.85
CA LEU A 648 4.29 -31.37 -5.52
C LEU A 648 2.88 -31.62 -4.97
N PHE A 649 1.85 -31.57 -5.80
CA PHE A 649 0.49 -31.91 -5.38
C PHE A 649 0.32 -33.41 -5.11
N GLU A 650 0.98 -34.28 -5.89
CA GLU A 650 1.04 -35.73 -5.63
C GLU A 650 1.70 -36.02 -4.28
N LEU A 651 2.81 -35.32 -3.94
CA LEU A 651 3.45 -35.43 -2.63
C LEU A 651 2.50 -34.98 -1.50
N SER A 652 1.82 -33.83 -1.67
CA SER A 652 0.84 -33.32 -0.71
C SER A 652 -0.32 -34.31 -0.49
N LEU A 653 -0.82 -34.94 -1.58
CA LEU A 653 -1.88 -35.94 -1.53
C LEU A 653 -1.40 -37.21 -0.80
N ALA A 654 -0.20 -37.70 -1.10
CA ALA A 654 0.36 -38.87 -0.47
C ALA A 654 0.46 -38.67 1.05
N ILE A 655 1.03 -37.54 1.51
CA ILE A 655 1.12 -37.22 2.93
C ILE A 655 -0.29 -37.08 3.54
N GLY A 656 -1.23 -36.42 2.86
CA GLY A 656 -2.62 -36.30 3.31
C GLY A 656 -3.32 -37.65 3.48
N ARG A 657 -3.04 -38.63 2.60
CA ARG A 657 -3.56 -40.00 2.71
C ARG A 657 -2.93 -40.76 3.90
N ASP A 658 -1.61 -40.63 4.09
CA ASP A 658 -0.91 -41.26 5.20
C ASP A 658 -1.39 -40.74 6.56
N LEU A 659 -1.73 -39.46 6.66
CA LEU A 659 -2.24 -38.82 7.86
C LEU A 659 -3.77 -39.03 8.06
N GLY A 660 -4.49 -39.53 7.07
CA GLY A 660 -5.96 -39.59 7.08
C GLY A 660 -6.64 -38.22 7.07
N ASP A 661 -5.93 -37.17 6.62
CA ASP A 661 -6.41 -35.79 6.58
C ASP A 661 -7.25 -35.56 5.30
N LEU A 662 -8.56 -35.64 5.43
CA LEU A 662 -9.49 -35.53 4.30
C LEU A 662 -9.50 -34.11 3.68
N ASP A 663 -9.31 -33.02 4.47
CA ASP A 663 -9.26 -31.66 3.93
C ASP A 663 -8.03 -31.50 3.01
N ARG A 664 -6.85 -31.99 3.43
CA ARG A 664 -5.65 -31.96 2.59
C ARG A 664 -5.79 -32.81 1.34
N GLN A 665 -6.38 -33.99 1.45
CA GLN A 665 -6.63 -34.84 0.29
C GLN A 665 -7.52 -34.13 -0.73
N ALA A 666 -8.63 -33.54 -0.28
CA ALA A 666 -9.55 -32.79 -1.13
C ALA A 666 -8.88 -31.61 -1.81
N ARG A 667 -8.04 -30.87 -1.09
CA ARG A 667 -7.28 -29.72 -1.65
C ARG A 667 -6.26 -30.17 -2.71
N ALA A 668 -5.48 -31.19 -2.43
CA ALA A 668 -4.49 -31.69 -3.37
C ALA A 668 -5.13 -32.28 -4.62
N LEU A 669 -6.24 -33.03 -4.48
CA LEU A 669 -7.02 -33.58 -5.59
C LEU A 669 -7.61 -32.46 -6.47
N ASN A 670 -8.13 -31.38 -5.90
CA ASN A 670 -8.61 -30.23 -6.64
C ASN A 670 -7.48 -29.59 -7.48
N SER A 671 -6.32 -29.33 -6.86
CA SER A 671 -5.17 -28.73 -7.58
C SER A 671 -4.61 -29.66 -8.64
N LEU A 672 -4.53 -30.98 -8.40
CA LEU A 672 -4.19 -31.97 -9.42
C LEU A 672 -5.19 -31.95 -10.59
N GLY A 673 -6.48 -31.83 -10.31
CA GLY A 673 -7.50 -31.71 -11.33
C GLY A 673 -7.30 -30.47 -12.23
N ILE A 674 -6.94 -29.33 -11.63
CA ILE A 674 -6.63 -28.08 -12.37
C ILE A 674 -5.38 -28.30 -13.25
N VAL A 675 -4.31 -28.84 -12.70
CA VAL A 675 -3.05 -29.07 -13.44
C VAL A 675 -3.24 -30.07 -14.58
N HIS A 676 -3.99 -31.18 -14.37
CA HIS A 676 -4.29 -32.12 -15.44
C HIS A 676 -5.13 -31.46 -16.55
N ARG A 677 -6.01 -30.52 -16.23
CA ARG A 677 -6.71 -29.71 -17.22
C ARG A 677 -5.73 -28.83 -18.03
N HIS A 678 -4.74 -28.21 -17.38
CA HIS A 678 -3.68 -27.44 -18.08
C HIS A 678 -2.78 -28.32 -18.96
N LEU A 679 -2.64 -29.60 -18.62
CA LEU A 679 -1.92 -30.60 -19.38
C LEU A 679 -2.80 -31.28 -20.45
N ASP A 680 -4.03 -30.82 -20.67
CA ASP A 680 -5.02 -31.35 -21.63
C ASP A 680 -5.48 -32.80 -21.34
N ASP A 681 -5.30 -33.28 -20.12
CA ASP A 681 -5.74 -34.60 -19.63
C ASP A 681 -7.11 -34.51 -18.94
N ILE A 682 -8.14 -34.34 -19.75
CA ILE A 682 -9.51 -34.05 -19.27
C ILE A 682 -10.12 -35.19 -18.46
N ASP A 683 -9.83 -36.44 -18.80
CA ASP A 683 -10.42 -37.61 -18.13
C ASP A 683 -9.86 -37.79 -16.73
N THR A 684 -8.52 -37.65 -16.55
CA THR A 684 -7.88 -37.67 -15.24
C THR A 684 -8.31 -36.47 -14.41
N ALA A 685 -8.36 -35.26 -15.00
CA ALA A 685 -8.84 -34.04 -14.33
C ALA A 685 -10.26 -34.23 -13.75
N ARG A 686 -11.18 -34.82 -14.55
CA ARG A 686 -12.55 -35.10 -14.11
C ARG A 686 -12.58 -36.05 -12.90
N ALA A 687 -11.87 -37.17 -12.98
CA ALA A 687 -11.85 -38.15 -11.91
C ALA A 687 -11.32 -37.55 -10.59
N LEU A 688 -10.25 -36.76 -10.66
CA LEU A 688 -9.65 -36.09 -9.50
C LEU A 688 -10.58 -35.03 -8.88
N LEU A 689 -11.24 -34.21 -9.72
CA LEU A 689 -12.20 -33.20 -9.22
C LEU A 689 -13.44 -33.86 -8.62
N GLU A 690 -13.96 -34.97 -9.20
CA GLU A 690 -15.11 -35.70 -8.65
C GLU A 690 -14.75 -36.36 -7.31
N GLU A 691 -13.53 -36.93 -7.16
CA GLU A 691 -13.04 -37.43 -5.86
C GLU A 691 -12.95 -36.30 -4.83
N SER A 692 -12.42 -35.13 -5.22
CA SER A 692 -12.37 -33.95 -4.37
C SER A 692 -13.76 -33.46 -3.94
N VAL A 693 -14.75 -33.43 -4.87
CA VAL A 693 -16.14 -33.08 -4.56
C VAL A 693 -16.74 -34.06 -3.54
N ALA A 694 -16.50 -35.38 -3.73
CA ALA A 694 -17.02 -36.39 -2.81
C ALA A 694 -16.48 -36.19 -1.39
N ILE A 695 -15.16 -35.99 -1.23
CA ILE A 695 -14.54 -35.74 0.07
C ILE A 695 -15.06 -34.44 0.70
N ASN A 696 -15.13 -33.32 -0.07
CA ASN A 696 -15.62 -32.04 0.46
C ASN A 696 -17.08 -32.11 0.90
N ARG A 697 -17.93 -32.95 0.24
CA ARG A 697 -19.29 -33.20 0.68
C ARG A 697 -19.34 -34.02 1.98
N GLU A 698 -18.45 -35.03 2.12
CA GLU A 698 -18.37 -35.86 3.33
C GLU A 698 -18.01 -35.04 4.57
N ILE A 699 -17.04 -34.11 4.45
CA ILE A 699 -16.58 -33.27 5.58
C ILE A 699 -17.34 -31.94 5.70
N ASP A 700 -18.39 -31.71 4.88
CA ASP A 700 -19.14 -30.45 4.79
C ASP A 700 -18.21 -29.18 4.67
N SER A 701 -17.19 -29.30 3.83
CA SER A 701 -16.18 -28.28 3.66
C SER A 701 -16.74 -26.99 3.04
N PHE A 702 -16.29 -25.85 3.54
CA PHE A 702 -16.56 -24.55 2.90
C PHE A 702 -15.94 -24.42 1.50
N ARG A 703 -14.93 -25.23 1.17
CA ARG A 703 -14.24 -25.24 -0.14
C ARG A 703 -15.03 -25.95 -1.24
N LEU A 704 -16.14 -26.62 -0.92
CA LEU A 704 -16.91 -27.39 -1.90
C LEU A 704 -17.34 -26.53 -3.10
N SER A 705 -17.75 -25.28 -2.87
CA SER A 705 -18.15 -24.35 -3.96
C SER A 705 -17.02 -24.15 -4.96
N ALA A 706 -15.80 -23.87 -4.52
CA ALA A 706 -14.64 -23.67 -5.40
C ALA A 706 -14.33 -24.93 -6.23
N VAL A 707 -14.44 -26.13 -5.65
CA VAL A 707 -14.22 -27.38 -6.38
C VAL A 707 -15.32 -27.64 -7.41
N LEU A 708 -16.56 -27.34 -7.06
CA LEU A 708 -17.70 -27.44 -7.99
C LEU A 708 -17.54 -26.51 -9.20
N VAL A 709 -17.02 -25.28 -8.99
CA VAL A 709 -16.72 -24.33 -10.05
C VAL A 709 -15.61 -24.87 -10.97
N ASN A 710 -14.53 -25.41 -10.41
CA ASN A 710 -13.43 -25.99 -11.21
C ASN A 710 -13.93 -27.18 -12.06
N LEU A 711 -14.78 -28.04 -11.49
CA LEU A 711 -15.43 -29.13 -12.23
C LEU A 711 -16.40 -28.59 -13.29
N ALA A 712 -17.17 -27.52 -12.98
CA ALA A 712 -18.05 -26.88 -13.95
C ALA A 712 -17.28 -26.29 -15.14
N GLN A 713 -16.14 -25.65 -14.90
CA GLN A 713 -15.26 -25.14 -15.95
C GLN A 713 -14.71 -26.27 -16.84
N LEU A 714 -14.29 -27.38 -16.21
CA LEU A 714 -13.82 -28.57 -16.93
C LEU A 714 -14.94 -29.17 -17.82
N GLU A 715 -16.14 -29.36 -17.26
CA GLU A 715 -17.30 -29.88 -18.00
C GLU A 715 -17.73 -28.94 -19.12
N SER A 716 -17.66 -27.63 -18.87
CA SER A 716 -17.91 -26.61 -19.90
C SER A 716 -16.89 -26.71 -21.05
N ALA A 717 -15.60 -26.87 -20.72
CA ALA A 717 -14.55 -27.07 -21.74
C ALA A 717 -14.75 -28.35 -22.54
N ALA A 718 -15.21 -29.42 -21.90
CA ALA A 718 -15.54 -30.69 -22.53
C ALA A 718 -16.86 -30.68 -23.37
N GLY A 719 -17.62 -29.57 -23.33
CA GLY A 719 -18.90 -29.43 -24.06
C GLY A 719 -20.12 -29.93 -23.28
N ASN A 720 -19.97 -30.37 -22.05
CA ASN A 720 -21.06 -30.86 -21.17
C ASN A 720 -21.79 -29.70 -20.48
N LEU A 721 -22.33 -28.74 -21.25
CA LEU A 721 -22.79 -27.45 -20.77
C LEU A 721 -23.94 -27.52 -19.75
N ASP A 722 -24.87 -28.49 -19.87
CA ASP A 722 -25.97 -28.66 -18.89
C ASP A 722 -25.41 -29.10 -17.53
N ARG A 723 -24.48 -30.05 -17.49
CA ARG A 723 -23.81 -30.51 -16.28
C ARG A 723 -22.99 -29.39 -15.63
N ALA A 724 -22.27 -28.64 -16.46
CA ALA A 724 -21.49 -27.48 -16.01
C ALA A 724 -22.41 -26.45 -15.31
N ALA A 725 -23.56 -26.13 -15.91
CA ALA A 725 -24.51 -25.18 -15.33
C ALA A 725 -25.17 -25.70 -14.04
N GLU A 726 -25.41 -27.01 -13.89
CA GLU A 726 -25.89 -27.60 -12.63
C GLU A 726 -24.86 -27.42 -11.51
N LEU A 727 -23.60 -27.73 -11.76
CA LEU A 727 -22.50 -27.62 -10.80
C LEU A 727 -22.28 -26.16 -10.37
N ALA A 728 -22.25 -25.23 -11.31
CA ALA A 728 -22.08 -23.80 -11.00
C ALA A 728 -23.28 -23.23 -10.20
N ARG A 729 -24.52 -23.70 -10.47
CA ARG A 729 -25.68 -23.29 -9.65
C ARG A 729 -25.61 -23.85 -8.21
N GLU A 730 -25.17 -25.13 -8.06
CA GLU A 730 -24.97 -25.71 -6.73
C GLU A 730 -23.94 -24.89 -5.91
N ALA A 731 -22.82 -24.48 -6.53
CA ALA A 731 -21.81 -23.63 -5.92
C ALA A 731 -22.43 -22.29 -5.47
N LEU A 732 -23.12 -21.60 -6.38
CA LEU A 732 -23.75 -20.30 -6.15
C LEU A 732 -24.78 -20.34 -4.99
N GLU A 733 -25.62 -21.37 -4.93
CA GLU A 733 -26.59 -21.53 -3.85
C GLU A 733 -25.89 -21.66 -2.49
N ARG A 734 -24.78 -22.39 -2.43
CA ARG A 734 -24.00 -22.59 -1.20
C ARG A 734 -23.32 -21.29 -0.76
N ASP A 735 -22.67 -20.57 -1.66
CA ASP A 735 -21.95 -19.33 -1.33
C ASP A 735 -22.93 -18.22 -0.93
N ARG A 736 -24.07 -18.11 -1.59
CA ARG A 736 -25.16 -17.23 -1.17
C ARG A 736 -25.69 -17.57 0.23
N ALA A 737 -25.88 -18.85 0.54
CA ALA A 737 -26.36 -19.28 1.85
C ALA A 737 -25.35 -18.97 2.98
N ARG A 738 -24.03 -18.87 2.64
CA ARG A 738 -22.97 -18.52 3.58
C ARG A 738 -22.67 -17.01 3.64
N GLY A 739 -23.25 -16.22 2.73
CA GLY A 739 -22.94 -14.80 2.60
C GLY A 739 -21.58 -14.51 2.01
N ASP A 740 -20.95 -15.46 1.30
CA ASP A 740 -19.70 -15.28 0.57
C ASP A 740 -19.98 -14.56 -0.76
N LEU A 741 -19.88 -13.24 -0.74
CA LEU A 741 -20.12 -12.39 -1.92
C LEU A 741 -19.05 -12.58 -3.01
N PHE A 742 -17.80 -12.85 -2.63
CA PHE A 742 -16.72 -13.06 -3.59
C PHE A 742 -16.88 -14.40 -4.30
N GLY A 743 -17.12 -15.48 -3.54
CA GLY A 743 -17.42 -16.80 -4.10
C GLY A 743 -18.63 -16.76 -5.04
N ALA A 744 -19.74 -16.16 -4.59
CA ALA A 744 -20.94 -16.01 -5.39
C ALA A 744 -20.71 -15.20 -6.68
N ALA A 745 -19.79 -14.22 -6.67
CA ALA A 745 -19.44 -13.46 -7.88
C ALA A 745 -18.64 -14.31 -8.89
N ILE A 746 -17.72 -15.15 -8.43
CA ILE A 746 -17.00 -16.11 -9.29
C ILE A 746 -17.97 -17.12 -9.89
N ASP A 747 -18.90 -17.65 -9.10
CA ASP A 747 -19.90 -18.62 -9.54
C ASP A 747 -20.80 -18.04 -10.62
N GLN A 748 -21.30 -16.81 -10.43
CA GLN A 748 -22.12 -16.11 -11.42
C GLN A 748 -21.36 -15.80 -12.70
N HIS A 749 -20.09 -15.38 -12.58
CA HIS A 749 -19.23 -15.17 -13.75
C HIS A 749 -19.04 -16.47 -14.54
N THR A 750 -18.74 -17.58 -13.85
CA THR A 750 -18.62 -18.91 -14.45
C THR A 750 -19.92 -19.35 -15.11
N LEU A 751 -21.06 -19.12 -14.45
CA LEU A 751 -22.38 -19.46 -14.98
C LEU A 751 -22.71 -18.64 -16.24
N ALA A 752 -22.37 -17.34 -16.26
CA ALA A 752 -22.52 -16.48 -17.42
C ALA A 752 -21.71 -16.98 -18.61
N LEU A 753 -20.46 -17.39 -18.39
CA LEU A 753 -19.61 -17.98 -19.45
C LEU A 753 -20.21 -19.30 -19.99
N ILE A 754 -20.69 -20.18 -19.10
CA ILE A 754 -21.34 -21.45 -19.50
C ILE A 754 -22.59 -21.18 -20.34
N TYR A 755 -23.44 -20.24 -19.94
CA TYR A 755 -24.62 -19.87 -20.72
C TYR A 755 -24.26 -19.30 -22.08
N LEU A 756 -23.21 -18.48 -22.15
CA LEU A 756 -22.76 -17.93 -23.43
C LEU A 756 -22.26 -19.05 -24.39
N ARG A 757 -21.51 -20.01 -23.88
CA ARG A 757 -21.08 -21.20 -24.66
C ARG A 757 -22.26 -22.10 -25.07
N ALA A 758 -23.36 -22.03 -24.32
CA ALA A 758 -24.61 -22.74 -24.69
C ALA A 758 -25.51 -21.93 -25.63
N ASP A 759 -25.02 -20.82 -26.20
CA ASP A 759 -25.77 -19.90 -27.08
C ASP A 759 -26.99 -19.26 -26.36
N ARG A 760 -26.90 -19.07 -25.03
CA ARG A 760 -27.93 -18.52 -24.14
C ARG A 760 -27.51 -17.14 -23.67
N ALA A 761 -27.22 -16.23 -24.59
CA ALA A 761 -26.65 -14.89 -24.26
C ALA A 761 -27.53 -14.04 -23.35
N THR A 762 -28.88 -14.19 -23.42
CA THR A 762 -29.81 -13.46 -22.54
C THR A 762 -29.67 -13.89 -21.08
N GLU A 763 -29.48 -15.19 -20.83
CA GLU A 763 -29.31 -15.74 -19.49
C GLU A 763 -27.89 -15.42 -18.97
N ALA A 764 -26.88 -15.46 -19.84
CA ALA A 764 -25.53 -15.01 -19.53
C ALA A 764 -25.51 -13.53 -19.06
N ARG A 765 -26.26 -12.67 -19.75
CA ARG A 765 -26.44 -11.27 -19.34
C ARG A 765 -27.07 -11.16 -17.97
N GLY A 766 -28.16 -11.93 -17.68
CA GLY A 766 -28.82 -11.92 -16.40
C GLY A 766 -27.88 -12.32 -15.26
N ALA A 767 -27.09 -13.39 -15.47
CA ALA A 767 -26.13 -13.86 -14.47
C ALA A 767 -25.03 -12.82 -14.17
N LEU A 768 -24.44 -12.21 -15.21
CA LEU A 768 -23.39 -11.20 -14.99
C LEU A 768 -23.94 -9.89 -14.43
N ALA A 769 -25.16 -9.50 -14.78
CA ALA A 769 -25.82 -8.30 -14.27
C ALA A 769 -26.04 -8.33 -12.74
N GLU A 770 -26.23 -9.51 -12.13
CA GLU A 770 -26.44 -9.65 -10.69
C GLU A 770 -25.20 -9.28 -9.87
N ILE A 771 -23.99 -9.37 -10.44
CA ILE A 771 -22.73 -9.11 -9.73
C ILE A 771 -22.05 -7.79 -10.14
N VAL A 772 -22.64 -7.03 -11.06
CA VAL A 772 -22.00 -5.82 -11.61
C VAL A 772 -21.68 -4.78 -10.53
N ASP A 773 -22.56 -4.62 -9.52
CA ASP A 773 -22.31 -3.68 -8.41
C ASP A 773 -21.18 -4.16 -7.51
N TYR A 774 -21.09 -5.46 -7.26
CA TYR A 774 -19.98 -6.05 -6.52
C TYR A 774 -18.67 -5.86 -7.26
N ILE A 775 -18.60 -6.15 -8.56
CA ILE A 775 -17.40 -5.96 -9.41
C ILE A 775 -16.94 -4.50 -9.34
N ALA A 776 -17.87 -3.55 -9.51
CA ALA A 776 -17.57 -2.12 -9.49
C ALA A 776 -17.03 -1.62 -8.15
N SER A 777 -17.44 -2.25 -7.02
CA SER A 777 -17.07 -1.81 -5.66
C SER A 777 -15.93 -2.61 -5.04
N SER A 778 -15.61 -3.80 -5.56
CA SER A 778 -14.63 -4.72 -4.96
C SER A 778 -13.17 -4.26 -5.05
N GLY A 779 -12.87 -3.38 -6.01
CA GLY A 779 -11.48 -3.01 -6.34
C GLY A 779 -10.64 -4.14 -6.97
N ASN A 780 -11.25 -5.29 -7.28
CA ASN A 780 -10.56 -6.42 -7.90
C ASN A 780 -10.44 -6.19 -9.41
N THR A 781 -9.27 -5.72 -9.83
CA THR A 781 -8.97 -5.37 -11.23
C THR A 781 -9.11 -6.58 -12.16
N SER A 782 -8.62 -7.75 -11.77
CA SER A 782 -8.71 -8.96 -12.59
C SER A 782 -10.16 -9.39 -12.81
N MET A 783 -10.99 -9.40 -11.77
CA MET A 783 -12.40 -9.71 -11.91
C MET A 783 -13.13 -8.70 -12.79
N LEU A 784 -12.79 -7.43 -12.71
CA LEU A 784 -13.35 -6.38 -13.54
C LEU A 784 -13.01 -6.62 -15.02
N ILE A 785 -11.74 -6.84 -15.34
CA ILE A 785 -11.28 -7.08 -16.73
C ILE A 785 -11.99 -8.28 -17.33
N ASN A 786 -11.96 -9.42 -16.65
CA ASN A 786 -12.64 -10.64 -17.11
C ASN A 786 -14.15 -10.43 -17.32
N SER A 787 -14.78 -9.61 -16.48
CA SER A 787 -16.21 -9.30 -16.59
C SER A 787 -16.50 -8.33 -17.75
N VAL A 788 -15.62 -7.38 -18.05
CA VAL A 788 -15.74 -6.50 -19.24
C VAL A 788 -15.60 -7.31 -20.52
N GLU A 789 -14.66 -8.27 -20.56
CA GLU A 789 -14.50 -9.20 -21.68
C GLU A 789 -15.72 -10.09 -21.89
N LEU A 790 -16.23 -10.64 -20.81
CA LEU A 790 -17.43 -11.47 -20.85
C LEU A 790 -18.66 -10.66 -21.30
N ALA A 791 -18.77 -9.39 -20.88
CA ALA A 791 -19.82 -8.48 -21.33
C ALA A 791 -19.69 -8.12 -22.82
N ALA A 792 -18.46 -8.01 -23.35
CA ALA A 792 -18.23 -7.89 -24.80
C ALA A 792 -18.74 -9.11 -25.56
N ALA A 793 -18.40 -10.31 -25.08
CA ALA A 793 -18.85 -11.57 -25.68
C ALA A 793 -20.39 -11.76 -25.57
N ILE A 794 -21.00 -11.37 -24.43
CA ILE A 794 -22.47 -11.34 -24.25
C ILE A 794 -23.12 -10.39 -25.27
N SER A 795 -22.56 -9.18 -25.42
CA SER A 795 -23.03 -8.21 -26.42
C SER A 795 -22.99 -8.78 -27.84
N ALA A 796 -21.93 -9.51 -28.18
CA ALA A 796 -21.80 -10.20 -29.45
C ALA A 796 -22.86 -11.28 -29.62
N GLY A 797 -23.09 -12.11 -28.60
CA GLY A 797 -24.14 -13.13 -28.62
C GLY A 797 -25.56 -12.56 -28.73
N LEU A 798 -25.79 -11.34 -28.31
CA LEU A 798 -27.03 -10.59 -28.48
C LEU A 798 -27.14 -9.82 -29.81
N GLY A 799 -26.13 -9.92 -30.69
CA GLY A 799 -26.09 -9.29 -32.01
C GLY A 799 -25.70 -7.79 -31.98
N ALA A 800 -25.19 -7.29 -30.88
CA ALA A 800 -24.86 -5.87 -30.71
C ALA A 800 -23.38 -5.58 -30.99
N ALA A 801 -23.04 -5.27 -32.25
CA ALA A 801 -21.66 -5.12 -32.69
C ALA A 801 -20.91 -3.93 -32.05
N SER A 802 -21.56 -2.75 -31.93
CA SER A 802 -20.92 -1.55 -31.38
C SER A 802 -20.52 -1.71 -29.88
N PRO A 803 -21.41 -2.09 -28.93
CA PRO A 803 -20.98 -2.31 -27.56
C PRO A 803 -20.01 -3.49 -27.41
N ALA A 804 -20.12 -4.54 -28.24
CA ALA A 804 -19.15 -5.65 -28.23
C ALA A 804 -17.73 -5.18 -28.57
N ALA A 805 -17.56 -4.39 -29.62
CA ALA A 805 -16.26 -3.85 -30.01
C ALA A 805 -15.71 -2.86 -28.98
N ARG A 806 -16.55 -1.97 -28.45
CA ARG A 806 -16.12 -1.01 -27.41
C ARG A 806 -15.66 -1.68 -26.11
N LEU A 807 -16.42 -2.67 -25.62
CA LEU A 807 -16.04 -3.41 -24.41
C LEU A 807 -14.78 -4.25 -24.65
N ALA A 808 -14.61 -4.84 -25.84
CA ALA A 808 -13.40 -5.58 -26.19
C ALA A 808 -12.17 -4.65 -26.20
N GLY A 809 -12.27 -3.45 -26.81
CA GLY A 809 -11.20 -2.46 -26.79
C GLY A 809 -10.88 -1.96 -25.38
N ALA A 810 -11.89 -1.73 -24.53
CA ALA A 810 -11.69 -1.37 -23.14
C ALA A 810 -10.96 -2.46 -22.34
N ALA A 811 -11.34 -3.72 -22.53
CA ALA A 811 -10.69 -4.85 -21.88
C ALA A 811 -9.22 -5.02 -22.31
N GLU A 812 -8.90 -4.81 -23.60
CA GLU A 812 -7.52 -4.81 -24.10
C GLU A 812 -6.66 -3.76 -23.36
N THR A 813 -7.12 -2.51 -23.30
CA THR A 813 -6.39 -1.44 -22.61
C THR A 813 -6.27 -1.70 -21.12
N LEU A 814 -7.33 -2.15 -20.45
CA LEU A 814 -7.28 -2.47 -19.02
C LEU A 814 -6.31 -3.61 -18.70
N ARG A 815 -6.17 -4.59 -19.61
CA ARG A 815 -5.17 -5.66 -19.48
C ARG A 815 -3.75 -5.14 -19.65
N GLU A 816 -3.52 -4.30 -20.67
CA GLU A 816 -2.22 -3.68 -20.91
C GLU A 816 -1.79 -2.82 -19.72
N GLU A 817 -2.71 -2.00 -19.18
CA GLU A 817 -2.45 -1.14 -18.01
C GLU A 817 -2.17 -1.93 -16.73
N SER A 818 -2.85 -3.07 -16.55
CA SER A 818 -2.66 -3.94 -15.37
C SER A 818 -1.59 -5.01 -15.57
N SER A 819 -0.96 -5.07 -16.75
CA SER A 819 -0.02 -6.12 -17.16
C SER A 819 -0.59 -7.55 -17.00
N MET A 820 -1.90 -7.69 -17.09
CA MET A 820 -2.59 -8.98 -16.95
C MET A 820 -2.44 -9.81 -18.22
N ARG A 821 -1.81 -10.98 -18.11
CA ARG A 821 -1.71 -11.94 -19.21
C ARG A 821 -2.97 -12.78 -19.31
N ILE A 822 -3.38 -13.05 -20.55
CA ILE A 822 -4.43 -14.00 -20.88
C ILE A 822 -3.79 -15.20 -21.58
N SER A 823 -4.28 -16.39 -21.30
CA SER A 823 -3.81 -17.58 -22.00
C SER A 823 -4.26 -17.59 -23.47
N ASP A 824 -3.46 -18.22 -24.34
CA ASP A 824 -3.81 -18.36 -25.78
C ASP A 824 -5.17 -19.04 -25.95
N GLN A 825 -5.53 -19.96 -25.06
CA GLN A 825 -6.82 -20.65 -25.09
C GLN A 825 -8.00 -19.73 -24.77
N GLU A 826 -7.84 -18.87 -23.75
CA GLU A 826 -8.87 -17.89 -23.38
C GLU A 826 -9.02 -16.81 -24.45
N LEU A 827 -7.90 -16.31 -24.98
CA LEU A 827 -7.93 -15.35 -26.09
C LEU A 827 -8.65 -15.93 -27.31
N ALA A 828 -8.32 -17.16 -27.72
CA ALA A 828 -8.98 -17.86 -28.81
C ALA A 828 -10.49 -18.05 -28.57
N LEU A 829 -10.89 -18.31 -27.31
CA LEU A 829 -12.30 -18.42 -26.95
C LEU A 829 -13.04 -17.09 -27.12
N ILE A 830 -12.47 -15.99 -26.61
CA ILE A 830 -13.05 -14.64 -26.72
C ILE A 830 -13.17 -14.25 -28.20
N GLU A 831 -12.13 -14.44 -29.00
CA GLU A 831 -12.15 -14.17 -30.44
C GLU A 831 -13.23 -14.99 -31.17
N ALA A 832 -13.39 -16.27 -30.82
CA ALA A 832 -14.42 -17.13 -31.38
C ALA A 832 -15.83 -16.63 -31.06
N LEU A 833 -16.06 -16.08 -29.85
CA LEU A 833 -17.33 -15.51 -29.42
C LEU A 833 -17.63 -14.17 -30.10
N LEU A 834 -16.61 -13.36 -30.39
CA LEU A 834 -16.75 -12.06 -31.06
C LEU A 834 -16.87 -12.18 -32.59
N ALA A 835 -16.28 -13.19 -33.23
CA ALA A 835 -16.20 -13.35 -34.68
C ALA A 835 -17.55 -13.31 -35.43
N PRO A 836 -18.64 -13.95 -34.93
CA PRO A 836 -19.92 -13.90 -35.60
C PRO A 836 -20.47 -12.48 -35.78
N VAL A 837 -20.50 -11.69 -34.70
CA VAL A 837 -21.03 -10.33 -34.73
C VAL A 837 -20.10 -9.38 -35.50
N ARG A 838 -18.78 -9.57 -35.41
CA ARG A 838 -17.80 -8.81 -36.19
C ARG A 838 -18.04 -8.93 -37.68
N SER A 839 -18.48 -10.11 -38.15
CA SER A 839 -18.79 -10.35 -39.56
C SER A 839 -20.05 -9.63 -40.05
N THR A 840 -20.88 -9.08 -39.15
CA THR A 840 -22.13 -8.36 -39.52
C THR A 840 -21.92 -6.88 -39.82
N VAL A 841 -20.73 -6.33 -39.55
CA VAL A 841 -20.36 -4.91 -39.73
C VAL A 841 -19.11 -4.80 -40.61
N THR A 842 -18.84 -3.60 -41.16
CA THR A 842 -17.59 -3.37 -41.90
C THR A 842 -16.39 -3.35 -40.98
N ALA A 843 -15.19 -3.71 -41.44
CA ALA A 843 -13.97 -3.68 -40.70
C ALA A 843 -13.71 -2.28 -40.14
N ASP A 844 -13.87 -1.23 -40.94
CA ASP A 844 -13.68 0.17 -40.50
C ASP A 844 -14.63 0.56 -39.36
N ALA A 845 -15.88 0.08 -39.36
CA ALA A 845 -16.86 0.35 -38.31
C ALA A 845 -16.50 -0.38 -37.01
N TRP A 846 -16.03 -1.64 -37.13
CA TRP A 846 -15.55 -2.41 -35.98
C TRP A 846 -14.31 -1.76 -35.36
N ASP A 847 -13.30 -1.42 -36.16
CA ASP A 847 -12.04 -0.83 -35.72
C ASP A 847 -12.23 0.57 -35.10
N ALA A 848 -13.20 1.35 -35.61
CA ALA A 848 -13.56 2.63 -35.01
C ALA A 848 -14.15 2.48 -33.58
N GLU A 849 -15.06 1.51 -33.39
CA GLU A 849 -15.65 1.23 -32.08
C GLU A 849 -14.66 0.57 -31.13
N LEU A 850 -13.78 -0.31 -31.61
CA LEU A 850 -12.68 -0.88 -30.82
C LEU A 850 -11.72 0.21 -30.33
N SER A 851 -11.35 1.15 -31.23
CA SER A 851 -10.49 2.29 -30.87
C SER A 851 -11.17 3.23 -29.87
N ALA A 852 -12.48 3.46 -30.00
CA ALA A 852 -13.26 4.22 -29.03
C ALA A 852 -13.28 3.48 -27.67
N GLY A 853 -13.33 2.17 -27.66
CA GLY A 853 -13.23 1.33 -26.48
C GLY A 853 -11.86 1.43 -25.78
N ARG A 854 -10.77 1.39 -26.57
CA ARG A 854 -9.39 1.56 -26.06
C ARG A 854 -9.14 2.92 -25.41
N ALA A 855 -9.93 3.92 -25.72
CA ALA A 855 -9.86 5.24 -25.10
C ALA A 855 -10.61 5.32 -23.75
N LEU A 856 -11.37 4.28 -23.38
CA LEU A 856 -12.13 4.25 -22.13
C LEU A 856 -11.22 3.92 -20.93
N GLY A 857 -11.31 4.72 -19.90
CA GLY A 857 -10.71 4.36 -18.61
C GLY A 857 -11.55 3.32 -17.85
N GLN A 858 -10.99 2.75 -16.78
CA GLN A 858 -11.60 1.68 -15.97
C GLN A 858 -13.05 2.00 -15.52
N GLN A 859 -13.32 3.23 -15.11
CA GLN A 859 -14.65 3.64 -14.68
C GLN A 859 -15.66 3.72 -15.82
N GLU A 860 -15.25 4.22 -16.98
CA GLU A 860 -16.09 4.33 -18.16
C GLU A 860 -16.39 2.94 -18.75
N ALA A 861 -15.40 2.05 -18.76
CA ALA A 861 -15.58 0.65 -19.10
C ALA A 861 -16.58 -0.04 -18.14
N THR A 862 -16.48 0.23 -16.84
CA THR A 862 -17.42 -0.28 -15.81
C THR A 862 -18.83 0.27 -16.03
N VAL A 863 -18.98 1.55 -16.34
CA VAL A 863 -20.28 2.16 -16.64
C VAL A 863 -20.88 1.58 -17.90
N LEU A 864 -20.08 1.42 -18.97
CA LEU A 864 -20.52 0.83 -20.23
C LEU A 864 -20.96 -0.63 -20.02
N MET A 865 -20.16 -1.42 -19.30
CA MET A 865 -20.51 -2.80 -18.94
C MET A 865 -21.83 -2.84 -18.17
N SER A 866 -21.99 -1.97 -17.16
CA SER A 866 -23.21 -1.90 -16.33
C SER A 866 -24.45 -1.56 -17.16
N SER A 867 -24.34 -0.59 -18.07
CA SER A 867 -25.43 -0.18 -18.96
C SER A 867 -25.84 -1.33 -19.89
N VAL A 868 -24.88 -1.97 -20.56
CA VAL A 868 -25.15 -3.11 -21.45
C VAL A 868 -25.81 -4.27 -20.74
N LEU A 869 -25.36 -4.56 -19.51
CA LEU A 869 -25.89 -5.68 -18.73
C LEU A 869 -27.30 -5.42 -18.17
N ARG A 870 -27.63 -4.18 -17.77
CA ARG A 870 -28.93 -3.83 -17.16
C ARG A 870 -29.96 -3.43 -18.18
N ASP A 871 -29.60 -2.50 -19.07
CA ASP A 871 -30.58 -1.89 -19.98
C ASP A 871 -30.70 -2.64 -21.31
N GLY A 872 -29.71 -3.49 -21.61
CA GLY A 872 -29.60 -4.21 -22.86
C GLY A 872 -28.81 -3.45 -23.92
N PRO A 873 -28.32 -4.15 -24.98
CA PRO A 873 -27.37 -3.61 -25.96
C PRO A 873 -27.98 -2.65 -27.00
N GLY A 874 -29.19 -2.18 -26.80
CA GLY A 874 -29.95 -1.37 -27.75
C GLY A 874 -29.99 0.14 -27.46
N LEU A 875 -29.19 0.65 -26.52
CA LEU A 875 -29.09 2.09 -26.21
C LEU A 875 -27.86 2.72 -26.87
#